data_6f17f9eb8bad2974b3efdf6a7beeb4da
#
_entry.id   6f17f9eb8bad2974b3efdf6a7beeb4da
#
_cell.length_a   1.000
_cell.length_b   1.000
_cell.length_c   1.000
_cell.angle_alpha   90.00
_cell.angle_beta   90.00
_cell.angle_gamma   90.00
#
_symmetry.space_group_name_H-M   'P 1'
#
loop_
_entity.id
_entity.type
_entity.pdbx_description
1 polymer ?
#
loop_
_entity_poly.entity_id
_entity_poly.type
_entity_poly.pdbx_seq_one_letter_code
_entity_poly.pdbx_strand_id
1 'polypeptide(L)'
;MGQHQWWVVIRTAIGWTVLLYGIWMWTWWLPSLYFRMYDAFEKENIEGRTFKQYLTYHFNYWMASGGISAMFQLLVIGILTLLTLGAFIYAIMMQDSPVRGLWLCTVWASAASVDPAVTAMEGGVGMIATFGGLVLLAVLLTTISDFFAEQQRKSNEGRDPIVEGGHLVLLGLSSQTKQFLEELAICEANNAPKTVAILDTMPKSEIEEEIKRQNTKTGDLKIVCRNGLPSSAADLWKVGADVCSRIVILDEPSLPRDEADAITFGTLLTLRGQGNSGWPHGGHIAVQCCLGKNVTFMNDLYPGKTFVLSGERLGRLMVQSAQDQGLCPIFNAIIGFEGDEFYCSKASELGLAGKSFQEAPFWCEQTVPIGIRDSSGSYHINPEKSYKMKKDDEVILLAEDDDALVPLSKPMMDFEAWKMKFGSAKFEEADPNDNEVVRVLICNFTERGYGCAILFALDEMCGSGSECDIFCSLSEEDVMSIIKNAEEETERCLKNLKVRHIHTVPQHQMTSRHKINVLHLKEYHFHFVLADAALGFQKADEQTVAMIIQMKTLLQESSPDVKFEPLVEVCTPNATLQLELCGIKNTINTISMMSKAMALVAIDTLAHGVLSDLLSATGNNMDITFLQDYLGKQPLPTQITFVEVAAMVNRAAQQVVIGWSERNEEGEQVWVVNPKNKVRPRAWTAEDKIVVIKDV
;
A
#
# COMPACT_ATOMS: atom_id res chain seq x y z
N MET A 1 39.88 59.86 20.77
CA MET A 1 40.43 60.14 19.41
C MET A 1 40.75 58.81 18.62
N GLY A 2 40.98 57.66 19.25
CA GLY A 2 41.45 56.47 18.53
C GLY A 2 40.44 55.71 17.63
N GLN A 3 39.16 55.62 17.99
CA GLN A 3 38.18 54.82 17.24
C GLN A 3 37.76 55.43 15.89
N HIS A 4 37.67 56.74 15.81
CA HIS A 4 37.25 57.40 14.58
C HIS A 4 38.34 57.36 13.48
N GLN A 5 39.64 57.40 13.88
CA GLN A 5 40.76 57.27 12.93
C GLN A 5 40.85 55.84 12.32
N TRP A 6 40.60 54.79 13.10
CA TRP A 6 40.59 53.42 12.59
C TRP A 6 39.50 53.20 11.54
N TRP A 7 38.30 53.71 11.75
CA TRP A 7 37.21 53.60 10.76
C TRP A 7 37.50 54.30 9.45
N VAL A 8 38.19 55.47 9.47
CA VAL A 8 38.62 56.16 8.25
C VAL A 8 39.65 55.31 7.49
N VAL A 9 40.64 54.75 8.19
CA VAL A 9 41.69 53.93 7.57
C VAL A 9 41.06 52.65 6.95
N ILE A 10 40.17 51.96 7.67
CA ILE A 10 39.51 50.77 7.17
C ILE A 10 38.65 51.08 5.94
N ARG A 11 37.86 52.14 5.99
CA ARG A 11 37.00 52.56 4.88
C ARG A 11 37.84 52.92 3.64
N THR A 12 38.97 53.60 3.83
CA THR A 12 39.90 53.98 2.73
C THR A 12 40.57 52.73 2.14
N ALA A 13 40.97 51.75 2.97
CA ALA A 13 41.56 50.50 2.53
C ALA A 13 40.57 49.66 1.73
N ILE A 14 39.33 49.48 2.23
CA ILE A 14 38.25 48.75 1.53
C ILE A 14 37.95 49.45 0.18
N GLY A 15 37.83 50.77 0.18
CA GLY A 15 37.58 51.54 -1.04
C GLY A 15 38.64 51.31 -2.11
N TRP A 16 39.93 51.40 -1.76
CA TRP A 16 41.01 51.09 -2.68
C TRP A 16 41.02 49.64 -3.15
N THR A 17 40.71 48.69 -2.29
CA THR A 17 40.60 47.26 -2.67
C THR A 17 39.52 47.04 -3.72
N VAL A 18 38.31 47.60 -3.52
CA VAL A 18 37.20 47.51 -4.47
C VAL A 18 37.56 48.19 -5.81
N LEU A 19 38.16 49.39 -5.77
CA LEU A 19 38.59 50.09 -6.98
C LEU A 19 39.66 49.32 -7.76
N LEU A 20 40.68 48.80 -7.07
CA LEU A 20 41.75 48.02 -7.71
C LEU A 20 41.18 46.73 -8.34
N TYR A 21 40.24 46.08 -7.66
CA TYR A 21 39.57 44.89 -8.20
C TYR A 21 38.70 45.23 -9.42
N GLY A 22 37.97 46.33 -9.39
CA GLY A 22 37.20 46.81 -10.54
C GLY A 22 38.09 47.20 -11.73
N ILE A 23 39.22 47.90 -11.47
CA ILE A 23 40.21 48.24 -12.52
C ILE A 23 40.77 46.95 -13.13
N TRP A 24 41.21 45.99 -12.29
CA TRP A 24 41.71 44.69 -12.75
C TRP A 24 40.69 43.95 -13.60
N MET A 25 39.39 43.93 -13.18
CA MET A 25 38.28 43.32 -13.93
C MET A 25 38.14 43.94 -15.32
N TRP A 26 38.17 45.30 -15.43
CA TRP A 26 37.97 46.03 -16.68
C TRP A 26 39.17 45.99 -17.60
N THR A 27 40.38 46.07 -17.05
CA THR A 27 41.62 46.23 -17.85
C THR A 27 42.22 44.87 -18.22
N TRP A 28 41.99 43.83 -17.46
CA TRP A 28 42.65 42.57 -17.68
C TRP A 28 41.70 41.37 -17.81
N TRP A 29 40.75 41.22 -16.92
CA TRP A 29 39.88 40.03 -16.87
C TRP A 29 38.87 40.01 -18.02
N LEU A 30 38.04 41.01 -18.20
CA LEU A 30 37.07 41.10 -19.30
C LEU A 30 37.71 41.05 -20.70
N PRO A 31 38.78 41.82 -20.98
CA PRO A 31 39.49 41.69 -22.25
C PRO A 31 40.08 40.31 -22.46
N SER A 32 40.70 39.70 -21.43
CA SER A 32 41.27 38.36 -21.56
C SER A 32 40.20 37.31 -21.86
N LEU A 33 39.01 37.43 -21.26
CA LEU A 33 37.87 36.57 -21.55
C LEU A 33 37.40 36.74 -23.01
N TYR A 34 37.29 38.00 -23.46
CA TYR A 34 36.92 38.31 -24.84
C TYR A 34 37.90 37.71 -25.85
N PHE A 35 39.21 37.92 -25.64
CA PHE A 35 40.27 37.39 -26.53
C PHE A 35 40.29 35.85 -26.52
N ARG A 36 40.08 35.19 -25.38
CA ARG A 36 39.99 33.71 -25.31
C ARG A 36 38.79 33.19 -26.08
N MET A 37 37.64 33.84 -25.99
CA MET A 37 36.46 33.47 -26.75
C MET A 37 36.61 33.72 -28.25
N TYR A 38 37.32 34.79 -28.62
CA TYR A 38 37.63 35.09 -30.02
C TYR A 38 38.61 34.07 -30.60
N ASP A 39 39.65 33.70 -29.88
CA ASP A 39 40.63 32.68 -30.25
C ASP A 39 39.98 31.30 -30.39
N ALA A 40 39.03 30.98 -29.50
CA ALA A 40 38.25 29.73 -29.58
C ALA A 40 37.34 29.69 -30.83
N PHE A 41 36.69 30.82 -31.12
CA PHE A 41 35.84 30.95 -32.31
C PHE A 41 36.68 30.78 -33.61
N GLU A 42 37.87 31.38 -33.67
CA GLU A 42 38.75 31.27 -34.83
C GLU A 42 39.31 29.87 -35.00
N LYS A 43 39.58 29.13 -33.91
CA LYS A 43 40.04 27.74 -33.94
C LYS A 43 38.95 26.77 -34.37
N GLU A 44 37.70 26.98 -33.99
CA GLU A 44 36.57 26.10 -34.35
C GLU A 44 36.15 26.27 -35.82
N ASN A 45 36.59 27.35 -36.50
CA ASN A 45 36.40 27.61 -37.94
C ASN A 45 34.99 27.27 -38.48
N ILE A 46 33.94 27.75 -37.79
CA ILE A 46 32.54 27.43 -38.11
C ILE A 46 32.10 28.29 -39.32
N GLU A 47 32.08 27.68 -40.50
CA GLU A 47 31.65 28.34 -41.75
C GLU A 47 30.22 28.92 -41.63
N GLY A 48 30.07 30.18 -42.05
CA GLY A 48 28.77 30.86 -42.13
C GLY A 48 28.23 31.45 -40.84
N ARG A 49 28.96 31.41 -39.71
CA ARG A 49 28.52 32.02 -38.44
C ARG A 49 29.40 33.21 -38.05
N THR A 50 28.75 34.21 -37.41
CA THR A 50 29.44 35.41 -36.92
C THR A 50 29.88 35.22 -35.46
N PHE A 51 31.00 35.88 -35.08
CA PHE A 51 31.48 35.89 -33.69
C PHE A 51 30.40 36.36 -32.68
N LYS A 52 29.52 37.28 -33.11
CA LYS A 52 28.39 37.73 -32.30
C LYS A 52 27.42 36.55 -31.98
N GLN A 53 27.13 35.70 -32.95
CA GLN A 53 26.28 34.51 -32.76
C GLN A 53 26.94 33.50 -31.83
N TYR A 54 28.24 33.28 -31.96
CA TYR A 54 29.04 32.43 -31.09
C TYR A 54 29.03 32.95 -29.64
N LEU A 55 29.26 34.24 -29.44
CA LEU A 55 29.23 34.87 -28.13
C LEU A 55 27.82 34.75 -27.47
N THR A 56 26.79 35.02 -28.29
CA THR A 56 25.41 34.91 -27.79
C THR A 56 25.07 33.46 -27.39
N TYR A 57 25.50 32.48 -28.18
CA TYR A 57 25.30 31.07 -27.86
C TYR A 57 25.99 30.67 -26.54
N HIS A 58 27.28 31.03 -26.37
CA HIS A 58 28.01 30.71 -25.14
C HIS A 58 27.50 31.45 -23.93
N PHE A 59 27.07 32.70 -24.09
CA PHE A 59 26.42 33.44 -23.02
C PHE A 59 25.09 32.79 -22.59
N ASN A 60 24.25 32.46 -23.55
CA ASN A 60 22.99 31.76 -23.27
C ASN A 60 23.21 30.36 -22.64
N TYR A 61 24.21 29.63 -23.12
CA TYR A 61 24.57 28.34 -22.55
C TYR A 61 25.10 28.50 -21.12
N TRP A 62 25.97 29.50 -20.86
CA TRP A 62 26.45 29.79 -19.51
C TRP A 62 25.32 30.22 -18.57
N MET A 63 24.39 31.05 -19.03
CA MET A 63 23.19 31.43 -18.26
C MET A 63 22.29 30.22 -17.96
N ALA A 64 22.09 29.38 -18.95
CA ALA A 64 21.23 28.18 -18.78
C ALA A 64 21.88 27.10 -17.88
N SER A 65 23.18 26.84 -18.08
CA SER A 65 23.90 25.81 -17.32
C SER A 65 24.28 26.26 -15.90
N GLY A 66 24.61 27.57 -15.73
CA GLY A 66 24.97 28.12 -14.44
C GLY A 66 23.78 28.54 -13.58
N GLY A 67 22.60 28.66 -14.17
CA GLY A 67 21.37 29.00 -13.45
C GLY A 67 21.54 30.23 -12.55
N ILE A 68 21.14 30.06 -11.28
CA ILE A 68 21.22 31.13 -10.27
C ILE A 68 22.62 31.63 -10.02
N SER A 69 23.62 30.73 -10.07
CA SER A 69 25.04 31.13 -9.90
C SER A 69 25.49 32.08 -11.00
N ALA A 70 25.10 31.85 -12.26
CA ALA A 70 25.41 32.75 -13.38
C ALA A 70 24.73 34.10 -13.22
N MET A 71 23.46 34.14 -12.81
CA MET A 71 22.74 35.38 -12.54
C MET A 71 23.37 36.17 -11.40
N PHE A 72 23.79 35.51 -10.32
CA PHE A 72 24.48 36.16 -9.20
C PHE A 72 25.86 36.74 -9.63
N GLN A 73 26.64 36.01 -10.43
CA GLN A 73 27.89 36.49 -10.99
C GLN A 73 27.67 37.73 -11.88
N LEU A 74 26.66 37.73 -12.73
CA LEU A 74 26.31 38.86 -13.58
C LEU A 74 25.90 40.07 -12.74
N LEU A 75 25.16 39.90 -11.68
CA LEU A 75 24.78 40.92 -10.71
C LEU A 75 26.04 41.55 -10.06
N VAL A 76 26.96 40.71 -9.55
CA VAL A 76 28.22 41.19 -8.95
C VAL A 76 29.06 41.99 -9.95
N ILE A 77 29.17 41.51 -11.18
CA ILE A 77 29.87 42.24 -12.26
C ILE A 77 29.17 43.58 -12.51
N GLY A 78 27.86 43.62 -12.56
CA GLY A 78 27.06 44.83 -12.75
C GLY A 78 27.26 45.86 -11.63
N ILE A 79 27.22 45.42 -10.37
CA ILE A 79 27.45 46.27 -9.20
C ILE A 79 28.86 46.84 -9.23
N LEU A 80 29.88 45.99 -9.41
CA LEU A 80 31.28 46.44 -9.49
C LEU A 80 31.49 47.46 -10.62
N THR A 81 30.88 47.20 -11.78
CA THR A 81 30.91 48.11 -12.93
C THR A 81 30.30 49.48 -12.61
N LEU A 82 29.08 49.49 -12.05
CA LEU A 82 28.40 50.73 -11.68
C LEU A 82 29.18 51.53 -10.67
N LEU A 83 29.67 50.89 -9.61
CA LEU A 83 30.42 51.57 -8.54
C LEU A 83 31.77 52.07 -8.99
N THR A 84 32.55 51.28 -9.73
CA THR A 84 33.90 51.70 -10.19
C THR A 84 33.82 52.78 -11.27
N LEU A 85 32.94 52.60 -12.27
CA LEU A 85 32.79 53.61 -13.34
C LEU A 85 32.22 54.90 -12.77
N GLY A 86 31.22 54.84 -11.89
CA GLY A 86 30.65 55.98 -11.20
C GLY A 86 31.67 56.72 -10.35
N ALA A 87 32.51 55.97 -9.60
CA ALA A 87 33.58 56.57 -8.80
C ALA A 87 34.65 57.34 -9.64
N PHE A 88 35.00 56.74 -10.79
CA PHE A 88 35.96 57.42 -11.72
C PHE A 88 35.34 58.65 -12.38
N ILE A 89 34.13 58.60 -12.86
CA ILE A 89 33.38 59.71 -13.43
C ILE A 89 33.31 60.87 -12.39
N TYR A 90 32.92 60.52 -11.15
CA TYR A 90 32.84 61.46 -10.05
C TYR A 90 34.22 62.14 -9.79
N ALA A 91 35.30 61.32 -9.69
CA ALA A 91 36.64 61.81 -9.41
C ALA A 91 37.14 62.76 -10.49
N ILE A 92 36.89 62.49 -11.78
CA ILE A 92 37.24 63.31 -12.90
C ILE A 92 36.46 64.63 -12.90
N MET A 93 35.14 64.57 -12.69
CA MET A 93 34.24 65.73 -12.76
C MET A 93 34.42 66.71 -11.57
N MET A 94 34.67 66.13 -10.37
CA MET A 94 34.78 66.93 -9.13
C MET A 94 36.16 67.16 -8.66
N GLN A 95 37.19 66.65 -9.38
CA GLN A 95 38.59 66.70 -8.98
C GLN A 95 38.84 66.25 -7.53
N ASP A 96 38.08 65.24 -7.09
CA ASP A 96 38.15 64.68 -5.75
C ASP A 96 38.62 63.20 -5.77
N SER A 97 38.79 62.60 -4.60
CA SER A 97 39.32 61.27 -4.47
C SER A 97 38.31 60.21 -5.03
N PRO A 98 38.77 59.25 -5.86
CA PRO A 98 37.88 58.18 -6.36
C PRO A 98 37.30 57.29 -5.25
N VAL A 99 37.97 57.19 -4.10
CA VAL A 99 37.48 56.49 -2.93
C VAL A 99 36.23 57.16 -2.34
N ARG A 100 36.20 58.51 -2.35
CA ARG A 100 35.02 59.26 -1.91
C ARG A 100 33.90 59.11 -2.92
N GLY A 101 34.24 59.17 -4.22
CA GLY A 101 33.28 58.89 -5.30
C GLY A 101 32.65 57.50 -5.18
N LEU A 102 33.45 56.45 -4.87
CA LEU A 102 32.97 55.09 -4.65
C LEU A 102 31.97 55.03 -3.50
N TRP A 103 32.29 55.70 -2.39
CA TRP A 103 31.39 55.72 -1.24
C TRP A 103 30.05 56.43 -1.55
N LEU A 104 30.12 57.58 -2.21
CA LEU A 104 28.94 58.33 -2.64
C LEU A 104 28.09 57.51 -3.64
N CYS A 105 28.72 56.92 -4.65
CA CYS A 105 28.00 56.03 -5.57
C CYS A 105 27.37 54.83 -4.88
N THR A 106 28.00 54.27 -3.85
CA THR A 106 27.41 53.19 -3.04
C THR A 106 26.17 53.68 -2.28
N VAL A 107 26.21 54.86 -1.68
CA VAL A 107 25.08 55.46 -0.97
C VAL A 107 23.92 55.76 -1.96
N TRP A 108 24.24 56.36 -3.11
CA TRP A 108 23.23 56.66 -4.13
C TRP A 108 22.62 55.40 -4.75
N ALA A 109 23.45 54.40 -5.06
CA ALA A 109 22.95 53.11 -5.59
C ALA A 109 22.06 52.35 -4.60
N SER A 110 22.27 52.54 -3.28
CA SER A 110 21.38 51.98 -2.24
C SER A 110 20.13 52.82 -2.01
N ALA A 111 19.87 53.84 -2.76
CA ALA A 111 18.74 54.78 -2.63
C ALA A 111 18.58 55.42 -1.25
N ALA A 112 19.67 55.51 -0.48
CA ALA A 112 19.64 55.91 0.92
C ALA A 112 19.50 57.43 1.14
N SER A 113 19.57 58.28 0.15
CA SER A 113 19.23 59.69 0.00
C SER A 113 20.24 60.45 -0.88
N VAL A 114 19.76 61.43 -1.62
CA VAL A 114 20.61 62.40 -2.32
C VAL A 114 20.61 63.68 -1.47
N ASP A 115 21.79 64.16 -1.07
CA ASP A 115 21.93 65.41 -0.34
C ASP A 115 21.44 66.58 -1.18
N PRO A 116 20.48 67.40 -0.74
CA PRO A 116 19.94 68.54 -1.52
C PRO A 116 20.95 69.66 -1.80
N ALA A 117 22.14 69.67 -1.20
CA ALA A 117 23.20 70.64 -1.41
C ALA A 117 24.15 70.28 -2.54
N VAL A 118 23.80 69.35 -3.40
CA VAL A 118 24.67 68.82 -4.49
C VAL A 118 24.71 69.72 -5.69
N THR A 119 25.88 69.86 -6.32
CA THR A 119 26.04 70.57 -7.59
C THR A 119 25.27 69.86 -8.73
N ALA A 120 24.89 70.57 -9.79
CA ALA A 120 24.16 69.99 -10.92
C ALA A 120 24.88 68.76 -11.53
N MET A 121 26.24 68.77 -11.54
CA MET A 121 27.05 67.66 -12.05
C MET A 121 27.04 66.44 -11.08
N GLU A 122 27.16 66.66 -9.77
CA GLU A 122 26.99 65.58 -8.77
C GLU A 122 25.62 64.98 -8.85
N GLY A 123 24.58 65.83 -9.03
CA GLY A 123 23.22 65.39 -9.19
C GLY A 123 23.03 64.46 -10.40
N GLY A 124 23.74 64.77 -11.53
CA GLY A 124 23.70 63.88 -12.70
C GLY A 124 24.34 62.51 -12.47
N VAL A 125 25.51 62.46 -11.85
CA VAL A 125 26.19 61.21 -11.49
C VAL A 125 25.35 60.42 -10.44
N GLY A 126 24.79 61.15 -9.47
CA GLY A 126 23.92 60.58 -8.44
C GLY A 126 22.65 59.95 -9.00
N MET A 127 21.98 60.62 -9.96
CA MET A 127 20.83 60.07 -10.66
C MET A 127 21.19 58.77 -11.41
N ILE A 128 22.26 58.75 -12.17
CA ILE A 128 22.69 57.54 -12.90
C ILE A 128 23.01 56.41 -11.91
N ALA A 129 23.71 56.68 -10.81
CA ALA A 129 24.03 55.70 -9.78
C ALA A 129 22.75 55.16 -9.09
N THR A 130 21.80 56.08 -8.80
CA THR A 130 20.52 55.71 -8.16
C THR A 130 19.65 54.85 -9.10
N PHE A 131 19.46 55.25 -10.35
CA PHE A 131 18.70 54.43 -11.32
C PHE A 131 19.38 53.10 -11.60
N GLY A 132 20.71 53.09 -11.77
CA GLY A 132 21.50 51.86 -11.94
C GLY A 132 21.40 50.96 -10.71
N GLY A 133 21.46 51.54 -9.52
CA GLY A 133 21.28 50.81 -8.27
C GLY A 133 19.89 50.20 -8.11
N LEU A 134 18.83 50.95 -8.45
CA LEU A 134 17.45 50.47 -8.44
C LEU A 134 17.25 49.31 -9.41
N VAL A 135 17.81 49.39 -10.62
CA VAL A 135 17.74 48.28 -11.59
C VAL A 135 18.46 47.03 -11.03
N LEU A 136 19.66 47.22 -10.49
CA LEU A 136 20.41 46.11 -9.89
C LEU A 136 19.71 45.53 -8.67
N LEU A 137 19.08 46.35 -7.83
CA LEU A 137 18.26 45.88 -6.70
C LEU A 137 17.04 45.09 -7.17
N ALA A 138 16.36 45.57 -8.23
CA ALA A 138 15.24 44.83 -8.82
C ALA A 138 15.67 43.45 -9.36
N VAL A 139 16.81 43.39 -10.06
CA VAL A 139 17.41 42.13 -10.52
C VAL A 139 17.77 41.23 -9.34
N LEU A 140 18.33 41.76 -8.27
CA LEU A 140 18.66 41.01 -7.06
C LEU A 140 17.42 40.40 -6.43
N LEU A 141 16.36 41.20 -6.23
CA LEU A 141 15.09 40.73 -5.67
C LEU A 141 14.46 39.66 -6.54
N THR A 142 14.47 39.82 -7.86
CA THR A 142 13.95 38.80 -8.80
C THR A 142 14.77 37.51 -8.69
N THR A 143 16.10 37.62 -8.69
CA THR A 143 16.99 36.44 -8.57
C THR A 143 16.78 35.69 -7.25
N ILE A 144 16.61 36.41 -6.16
CA ILE A 144 16.29 35.81 -4.84
C ILE A 144 14.92 35.14 -4.88
N SER A 145 13.91 35.81 -5.44
CA SER A 145 12.55 35.24 -5.60
C SER A 145 12.58 33.99 -6.45
N ASP A 146 13.25 34.02 -7.60
CA ASP A 146 13.39 32.84 -8.48
C ASP A 146 14.15 31.70 -7.81
N PHE A 147 15.17 32.02 -6.98
CA PHE A 147 15.84 31.01 -6.17
C PHE A 147 14.89 30.28 -5.21
N PHE A 148 14.10 31.03 -4.45
CA PHE A 148 13.13 30.42 -3.54
C PHE A 148 12.02 29.68 -4.28
N ALA A 149 11.53 30.22 -5.40
CA ALA A 149 10.54 29.57 -6.24
C ALA A 149 11.07 28.25 -6.81
N GLU A 150 12.30 28.22 -7.31
CA GLU A 150 12.94 27.01 -7.82
C GLU A 150 13.21 25.98 -6.70
N GLN A 151 13.65 26.44 -5.52
CA GLN A 151 13.84 25.57 -4.36
C GLN A 151 12.50 24.96 -3.89
N GLN A 152 11.46 25.78 -3.87
CA GLN A 152 10.12 25.31 -3.54
C GLN A 152 9.58 24.33 -4.60
N ARG A 153 9.80 24.61 -5.89
CA ARG A 153 9.44 23.71 -6.99
C ARG A 153 10.14 22.36 -6.87
N LYS A 154 11.45 22.32 -6.63
CA LYS A 154 12.23 21.09 -6.40
C LYS A 154 11.70 20.31 -5.20
N SER A 155 11.40 21.01 -4.11
CA SER A 155 10.81 20.39 -2.92
C SER A 155 9.41 19.83 -3.19
N ASN A 156 8.59 20.54 -3.97
CA ASN A 156 7.24 20.11 -4.36
C ASN A 156 7.26 18.95 -5.37
N GLU A 157 8.28 18.91 -6.25
CA GLU A 157 8.48 17.77 -7.15
C GLU A 157 8.95 16.51 -6.41
N GLY A 158 9.50 16.64 -5.21
CA GLY A 158 9.93 15.50 -4.39
C GLY A 158 11.15 14.76 -4.95
N ARG A 159 12.14 15.48 -5.49
CA ARG A 159 13.36 14.89 -6.06
C ARG A 159 14.49 14.70 -5.05
N ASP A 160 14.37 15.28 -3.87
CA ASP A 160 15.42 15.21 -2.84
C ASP A 160 15.39 13.86 -2.12
N PRO A 161 16.55 13.27 -1.76
CA PRO A 161 16.61 12.02 -1.03
C PRO A 161 16.04 12.16 0.38
N ILE A 162 15.48 11.08 0.91
CA ILE A 162 15.01 10.96 2.29
C ILE A 162 16.20 10.61 3.18
N VAL A 163 16.26 11.23 4.37
CA VAL A 163 17.27 10.93 5.39
C VAL A 163 16.56 10.30 6.60
N GLU A 164 16.05 9.10 6.40
CA GLU A 164 15.36 8.28 7.42
C GLU A 164 15.96 6.89 7.41
N GLY A 165 15.87 6.17 8.51
CA GLY A 165 16.32 4.78 8.62
C GLY A 165 15.26 3.92 9.28
N GLY A 166 15.15 2.65 8.86
CA GLY A 166 14.19 1.72 9.43
C GLY A 166 12.72 2.00 9.10
N HIS A 167 12.46 2.91 8.15
CA HIS A 167 11.11 3.25 7.67
C HIS A 167 10.55 2.18 6.72
N LEU A 168 9.27 2.29 6.38
CA LEU A 168 8.62 1.49 5.35
C LEU A 168 8.64 2.26 4.03
N VAL A 169 8.96 1.58 2.94
CA VAL A 169 8.88 2.13 1.58
C VAL A 169 7.71 1.49 0.84
N LEU A 170 6.78 2.32 0.37
CA LEU A 170 5.68 1.91 -0.49
C LEU A 170 6.01 2.29 -1.93
N LEU A 171 6.07 1.32 -2.83
CA LEU A 171 6.42 1.50 -4.23
C LEU A 171 5.18 1.47 -5.11
N GLY A 172 4.86 2.61 -5.70
CA GLY A 172 3.66 2.88 -6.46
C GLY A 172 2.49 3.37 -5.58
N LEU A 173 1.74 4.33 -6.11
CA LEU A 173 0.48 4.76 -5.52
C LEU A 173 -0.64 3.92 -6.13
N SER A 174 -1.22 3.06 -5.34
CA SER A 174 -2.35 2.22 -5.73
C SER A 174 -3.66 2.80 -5.16
N SER A 175 -4.76 2.50 -5.81
CA SER A 175 -6.10 2.75 -5.28
C SER A 175 -6.34 2.06 -3.90
N GLN A 176 -5.55 1.06 -3.56
CA GLN A 176 -5.54 0.37 -2.26
C GLN A 176 -4.73 1.11 -1.18
N THR A 177 -3.91 2.09 -1.56
CA THR A 177 -2.98 2.79 -0.64
C THR A 177 -3.68 3.39 0.57
N LYS A 178 -4.89 3.91 0.39
CA LYS A 178 -5.69 4.47 1.49
C LYS A 178 -5.92 3.44 2.60
N GLN A 179 -6.51 2.30 2.26
CA GLN A 179 -6.84 1.25 3.22
C GLN A 179 -5.57 0.68 3.88
N PHE A 180 -4.51 0.52 3.09
CA PHE A 180 -3.21 0.07 3.57
C PHE A 180 -2.60 1.03 4.62
N LEU A 181 -2.64 2.35 4.37
CA LEU A 181 -2.15 3.36 5.31
C LEU A 181 -3.03 3.47 6.57
N GLU A 182 -4.35 3.36 6.41
CA GLU A 182 -5.30 3.38 7.54
C GLU A 182 -5.07 2.16 8.46
N GLU A 183 -4.82 0.99 7.89
CA GLU A 183 -4.51 -0.22 8.64
C GLU A 183 -3.16 -0.12 9.37
N LEU A 184 -2.11 0.39 8.70
CA LEU A 184 -0.83 0.65 9.35
C LEU A 184 -0.93 1.68 10.49
N ALA A 185 -1.86 2.63 10.39
CA ALA A 185 -2.06 3.65 11.43
C ALA A 185 -2.70 3.09 12.72
N ILE A 186 -3.38 1.96 12.62
CA ILE A 186 -3.99 1.26 13.76
C ILE A 186 -2.98 0.32 14.44
N CYS A 187 -1.94 -0.09 13.71
CA CYS A 187 -0.95 -1.04 14.22
C CYS A 187 -0.19 -0.49 15.43
N GLU A 188 -0.38 -1.11 16.59
CA GLU A 188 0.29 -0.75 17.86
C GLU A 188 1.57 -1.56 18.11
N ALA A 189 1.96 -2.44 17.19
CA ALA A 189 3.15 -3.29 17.35
C ALA A 189 4.42 -2.46 17.62
N ASN A 190 5.24 -2.91 18.57
CA ASN A 190 6.46 -2.21 18.98
C ASN A 190 7.47 -1.96 17.84
N ASN A 191 7.41 -2.76 16.78
CA ASN A 191 8.25 -2.65 15.59
C ASN A 191 7.54 -1.99 14.40
N ALA A 192 6.33 -1.45 14.58
CA ALA A 192 5.60 -0.75 13.52
C ALA A 192 6.40 0.47 13.01
N PRO A 193 6.43 0.72 11.70
CA PRO A 193 7.15 1.86 11.14
C PRO A 193 6.39 3.16 11.45
N LYS A 194 7.10 4.15 12.00
CA LYS A 194 6.54 5.49 12.23
C LYS A 194 6.57 6.38 11.00
N THR A 195 7.37 6.03 10.00
CA THR A 195 7.51 6.76 8.74
C THR A 195 7.25 5.84 7.56
N VAL A 196 6.41 6.29 6.64
CA VAL A 196 6.13 5.63 5.37
C VAL A 196 6.61 6.54 4.23
N ALA A 197 7.53 6.05 3.42
CA ALA A 197 8.03 6.72 2.23
C ALA A 197 7.31 6.17 0.99
N ILE A 198 6.62 7.03 0.25
CA ILE A 198 5.91 6.65 -0.98
C ILE A 198 6.72 7.12 -2.18
N LEU A 199 7.02 6.20 -3.10
CA LEU A 199 7.66 6.48 -4.38
C LEU A 199 6.68 6.21 -5.52
N ASP A 200 6.37 7.25 -6.29
CA ASP A 200 5.50 7.13 -7.47
C ASP A 200 5.97 8.06 -8.59
N THR A 201 5.51 7.82 -9.81
CA THR A 201 5.81 8.64 -10.98
C THR A 201 5.15 10.01 -10.94
N MET A 202 4.12 10.19 -10.12
CA MET A 202 3.45 11.46 -9.91
C MET A 202 4.31 12.44 -9.10
N PRO A 203 4.16 13.76 -9.30
CA PRO A 203 4.79 14.77 -8.47
C PRO A 203 4.37 14.62 -7.00
N LYS A 204 5.29 14.87 -6.06
CA LYS A 204 5.03 14.78 -4.61
C LYS A 204 3.77 15.52 -4.19
N SER A 205 3.56 16.75 -4.71
CA SER A 205 2.38 17.55 -4.39
C SER A 205 1.07 16.88 -4.78
N GLU A 206 1.04 16.17 -5.90
CA GLU A 206 -0.14 15.45 -6.38
C GLU A 206 -0.41 14.20 -5.54
N ILE A 207 0.63 13.45 -5.14
CA ILE A 207 0.51 12.30 -4.24
C ILE A 207 -0.06 12.76 -2.89
N GLU A 208 0.49 13.83 -2.31
CA GLU A 208 0.01 14.39 -1.04
C GLU A 208 -1.43 14.90 -1.12
N GLU A 209 -1.81 15.51 -2.25
CA GLU A 209 -3.18 15.97 -2.49
C GLU A 209 -4.15 14.80 -2.64
N GLU A 210 -3.75 13.75 -3.34
CA GLU A 210 -4.55 12.53 -3.47
C GLU A 210 -4.84 11.86 -2.12
N ILE A 211 -3.82 11.69 -1.27
CA ILE A 211 -3.97 11.14 0.08
C ILE A 211 -4.92 12.01 0.92
N LYS A 212 -4.81 13.34 0.82
CA LYS A 212 -5.71 14.27 1.51
C LYS A 212 -7.13 14.21 0.97
N ARG A 213 -7.28 14.14 -0.37
CA ARG A 213 -8.59 14.07 -1.05
C ARG A 213 -9.36 12.83 -0.62
N GLN A 214 -8.67 11.72 -0.44
CA GLN A 214 -9.25 10.46 0.03
C GLN A 214 -9.61 10.51 1.52
N ASN A 215 -9.26 11.57 2.25
CA ASN A 215 -9.46 11.70 3.70
C ASN A 215 -8.88 10.51 4.48
N THR A 216 -7.67 10.11 4.13
CA THR A 216 -6.98 8.96 4.72
C THR A 216 -6.62 9.24 6.19
N LYS A 217 -7.04 8.35 7.08
CA LYS A 217 -6.76 8.44 8.52
C LYS A 217 -5.38 7.86 8.80
N THR A 218 -4.37 8.68 8.83
CA THR A 218 -2.98 8.25 8.99
C THR A 218 -2.49 8.23 10.44
N GLY A 219 -3.32 8.62 11.41
CA GLY A 219 -2.92 8.67 12.82
C GLY A 219 -1.61 9.45 13.00
N ASP A 220 -0.67 8.84 13.72
CA ASP A 220 0.67 9.40 13.98
C ASP A 220 1.72 9.04 12.90
N LEU A 221 1.32 8.38 11.80
CA LEU A 221 2.23 8.02 10.71
C LEU A 221 2.74 9.26 9.97
N LYS A 222 4.06 9.38 9.86
CA LYS A 222 4.72 10.38 9.03
C LYS A 222 4.79 9.88 7.59
N ILE A 223 4.04 10.50 6.69
CA ILE A 223 4.07 10.16 5.26
C ILE A 223 5.02 11.11 4.52
N VAL A 224 5.94 10.53 3.73
CA VAL A 224 6.93 11.28 2.95
C VAL A 224 6.87 10.82 1.50
N CYS A 225 6.43 11.70 0.60
CA CYS A 225 6.25 11.36 -0.80
C CYS A 225 7.45 11.77 -1.65
N ARG A 226 7.79 10.95 -2.66
CA ARG A 226 8.86 11.24 -3.64
C ARG A 226 8.41 10.86 -5.05
N ASN A 227 8.88 11.65 -6.00
CA ASN A 227 8.70 11.38 -7.42
C ASN A 227 9.83 10.50 -7.96
N GLY A 228 9.48 9.44 -8.67
CA GLY A 228 10.43 8.53 -9.31
C GLY A 228 9.79 7.22 -9.78
N LEU A 229 10.55 6.45 -10.53
CA LEU A 229 10.16 5.14 -11.03
C LEU A 229 10.55 4.04 -10.03
N PRO A 230 9.63 3.17 -9.57
CA PRO A 230 9.96 2.03 -8.71
C PRO A 230 10.99 1.06 -9.30
N SER A 231 11.09 0.98 -10.62
CA SER A 231 12.10 0.16 -11.32
C SER A 231 13.45 0.85 -11.56
N SER A 232 13.63 2.09 -11.06
CA SER A 232 14.88 2.86 -11.18
C SER A 232 15.70 2.81 -9.88
N ALA A 233 16.92 2.29 -9.92
CA ALA A 233 17.80 2.22 -8.76
C ALA A 233 18.11 3.59 -8.15
N ALA A 234 18.27 4.63 -8.98
CA ALA A 234 18.51 5.99 -8.54
C ALA A 234 17.29 6.57 -7.78
N ASP A 235 16.09 6.21 -8.20
CA ASP A 235 14.86 6.68 -7.57
C ASP A 235 14.55 5.88 -6.30
N LEU A 236 14.82 4.59 -6.29
CA LEU A 236 14.77 3.75 -5.09
C LEU A 236 15.72 4.25 -4.00
N TRP A 237 16.92 4.71 -4.38
CA TRP A 237 17.86 5.32 -3.44
C TRP A 237 17.30 6.62 -2.82
N LYS A 238 16.53 7.42 -3.56
CA LYS A 238 15.88 8.64 -3.02
C LYS A 238 14.97 8.38 -1.84
N VAL A 239 14.30 7.22 -1.84
CA VAL A 239 13.41 6.81 -0.74
C VAL A 239 14.11 5.96 0.31
N GLY A 240 15.43 5.82 0.23
CA GLY A 240 16.22 5.05 1.19
C GLY A 240 15.88 3.55 1.20
N ALA A 241 15.62 2.98 0.01
CA ALA A 241 15.30 1.56 -0.11
C ALA A 241 16.42 0.61 0.34
N ASP A 242 17.66 1.11 0.44
CA ASP A 242 18.82 0.41 0.97
C ASP A 242 18.78 0.25 2.50
N VAL A 243 18.29 1.25 3.21
CA VAL A 243 18.29 1.34 4.68
C VAL A 243 16.90 1.22 5.32
N CYS A 244 15.86 1.02 4.53
CA CYS A 244 14.51 0.80 5.03
C CYS A 244 14.38 -0.57 5.71
N SER A 245 13.40 -0.72 6.59
CA SER A 245 13.11 -2.00 7.24
C SER A 245 12.19 -2.87 6.38
N ARG A 246 11.34 -2.27 5.55
CA ARG A 246 10.32 -2.96 4.77
C ARG A 246 10.06 -2.25 3.46
N ILE A 247 9.83 -3.03 2.40
CA ILE A 247 9.35 -2.53 1.12
C ILE A 247 8.01 -3.20 0.84
N VAL A 248 7.03 -2.43 0.38
CA VAL A 248 5.71 -2.92 0.01
C VAL A 248 5.43 -2.54 -1.44
N ILE A 249 4.96 -3.50 -2.21
CA ILE A 249 4.51 -3.32 -3.59
C ILE A 249 3.05 -3.76 -3.65
N LEU A 250 2.14 -2.80 -3.82
CA LEU A 250 0.72 -3.06 -3.99
C LEU A 250 0.37 -3.20 -5.47
N ASP A 251 -0.62 -4.02 -5.76
CA ASP A 251 -1.22 -4.10 -7.10
C ASP A 251 -2.04 -2.82 -7.40
N GLU A 252 -2.07 -2.44 -8.68
CA GLU A 252 -2.99 -1.41 -9.17
C GLU A 252 -4.15 -2.05 -9.95
N PRO A 253 -5.34 -2.12 -9.34
CA PRO A 253 -6.49 -2.79 -9.93
C PRO A 253 -6.97 -2.22 -11.26
N SER A 254 -6.54 -1.02 -11.66
CA SER A 254 -6.89 -0.40 -12.93
C SER A 254 -6.06 -0.91 -14.13
N LEU A 255 -4.88 -1.52 -13.88
CA LEU A 255 -4.01 -2.04 -14.94
C LEU A 255 -4.37 -3.48 -15.34
N PRO A 256 -4.09 -3.94 -16.57
CA PRO A 256 -4.12 -5.35 -16.92
C PRO A 256 -3.23 -6.20 -16.00
N ARG A 257 -3.67 -7.41 -15.62
CA ARG A 257 -2.95 -8.25 -14.64
C ARG A 257 -1.49 -8.54 -15.03
N ASP A 258 -1.25 -8.89 -16.30
CA ASP A 258 0.10 -9.15 -16.79
C ASP A 258 1.01 -7.92 -16.76
N GLU A 259 0.45 -6.73 -17.02
CA GLU A 259 1.18 -5.47 -16.99
C GLU A 259 1.54 -5.08 -15.56
N ALA A 260 0.61 -5.23 -14.61
CA ALA A 260 0.86 -4.98 -13.20
C ALA A 260 1.96 -5.91 -12.65
N ASP A 261 1.87 -7.21 -12.94
CA ASP A 261 2.90 -8.18 -12.53
C ASP A 261 4.25 -7.91 -13.22
N ALA A 262 4.27 -7.48 -14.48
CA ALA A 262 5.52 -7.13 -15.19
C ALA A 262 6.23 -5.92 -14.55
N ILE A 263 5.50 -4.90 -14.10
CA ILE A 263 6.04 -3.76 -13.35
C ILE A 263 6.65 -4.24 -12.03
N THR A 264 5.94 -5.11 -11.32
CA THR A 264 6.41 -5.73 -10.08
C THR A 264 7.69 -6.54 -10.29
N PHE A 265 7.77 -7.35 -11.34
CA PHE A 265 8.99 -8.08 -11.71
C PHE A 265 10.18 -7.15 -11.96
N GLY A 266 9.98 -6.09 -12.74
CA GLY A 266 11.03 -5.11 -13.03
C GLY A 266 11.56 -4.45 -11.75
N THR A 267 10.68 -4.14 -10.82
CA THR A 267 11.01 -3.56 -9.52
C THR A 267 11.79 -4.56 -8.65
N LEU A 268 11.34 -5.81 -8.53
CA LEU A 268 12.04 -6.86 -7.78
C LEU A 268 13.43 -7.15 -8.33
N LEU A 269 13.59 -7.22 -9.66
CA LEU A 269 14.89 -7.39 -10.30
C LEU A 269 15.83 -6.22 -10.00
N THR A 270 15.31 -5.01 -9.99
CA THR A 270 16.10 -3.82 -9.66
C THR A 270 16.55 -3.87 -8.20
N LEU A 271 15.66 -4.18 -7.26
CA LEU A 271 16.00 -4.32 -5.84
C LEU A 271 17.04 -5.41 -5.59
N ARG A 272 16.89 -6.58 -6.22
CA ARG A 272 17.84 -7.69 -6.14
C ARG A 272 19.22 -7.30 -6.71
N GLY A 273 19.24 -6.56 -7.81
CA GLY A 273 20.46 -6.18 -8.53
C GLY A 273 21.34 -5.16 -7.79
N GLN A 274 20.90 -4.59 -6.64
CA GLN A 274 21.63 -3.56 -5.93
C GLN A 274 22.65 -4.13 -4.95
N GLY A 275 23.93 -3.94 -5.27
CA GLY A 275 25.03 -4.43 -4.45
C GLY A 275 25.11 -5.97 -4.34
N ASN A 276 25.91 -6.47 -3.40
CA ASN A 276 26.13 -7.90 -3.22
C ASN A 276 24.97 -8.63 -2.53
N SER A 277 24.13 -7.92 -1.78
CA SER A 277 23.03 -8.47 -0.97
C SER A 277 21.64 -8.00 -1.41
N GLY A 278 21.55 -7.13 -2.42
CA GLY A 278 20.32 -6.47 -2.83
C GLY A 278 19.75 -5.53 -1.76
N TRP A 279 18.62 -4.90 -2.04
CA TRP A 279 17.88 -4.01 -1.13
C TRP A 279 16.54 -4.62 -0.71
N PRO A 280 16.03 -4.35 0.49
CA PRO A 280 16.68 -3.68 1.63
C PRO A 280 17.77 -4.55 2.29
N HIS A 281 18.80 -3.93 2.87
CA HIS A 281 19.91 -4.70 3.44
C HIS A 281 19.50 -5.55 4.64
N GLY A 282 18.68 -5.03 5.54
CA GLY A 282 18.23 -5.70 6.76
C GLY A 282 16.74 -6.00 6.84
N GLY A 283 15.99 -5.80 5.74
CA GLY A 283 14.55 -5.90 5.73
C GLY A 283 13.99 -6.95 4.77
N HIS A 284 12.65 -6.93 4.60
CA HIS A 284 11.91 -7.81 3.69
C HIS A 284 11.03 -7.01 2.74
N ILE A 285 10.48 -7.69 1.74
CA ILE A 285 9.64 -7.11 0.70
C ILE A 285 8.29 -7.85 0.69
N ALA A 286 7.21 -7.16 1.00
CA ALA A 286 5.86 -7.67 0.84
C ALA A 286 5.33 -7.29 -0.54
N VAL A 287 4.83 -8.26 -1.29
CA VAL A 287 4.43 -8.08 -2.69
C VAL A 287 3.03 -8.60 -2.91
N GLN A 288 2.18 -7.79 -3.47
CA GLN A 288 0.91 -8.22 -4.01
C GLN A 288 1.10 -8.66 -5.47
N CYS A 289 0.58 -9.84 -5.82
CA CYS A 289 0.66 -10.44 -7.14
C CYS A 289 -0.75 -10.64 -7.70
N CYS A 290 -0.94 -10.32 -8.97
CA CYS A 290 -2.24 -10.47 -9.62
C CYS A 290 -2.52 -11.91 -10.05
N LEU A 291 -1.51 -12.60 -10.59
CA LEU A 291 -1.65 -13.93 -11.17
C LEU A 291 -0.98 -14.98 -10.28
N GLY A 292 -1.75 -15.98 -9.83
CA GLY A 292 -1.28 -17.04 -8.95
C GLY A 292 -0.08 -17.82 -9.52
N LYS A 293 0.00 -18.00 -10.84
CA LYS A 293 1.14 -18.63 -11.55
C LYS A 293 2.47 -17.91 -11.29
N ASN A 294 2.43 -16.60 -11.05
CA ASN A 294 3.63 -15.78 -10.87
C ASN A 294 4.17 -15.78 -9.43
N VAL A 295 3.39 -16.26 -8.46
CA VAL A 295 3.75 -16.23 -7.03
C VAL A 295 5.07 -16.95 -6.76
N THR A 296 5.23 -18.19 -7.26
CA THR A 296 6.46 -18.98 -7.08
C THR A 296 7.64 -18.27 -7.72
N PHE A 297 7.48 -17.80 -8.95
CA PHE A 297 8.54 -17.11 -9.67
C PHE A 297 8.96 -15.80 -8.98
N MET A 298 8.01 -15.01 -8.47
CA MET A 298 8.32 -13.79 -7.70
C MET A 298 9.07 -14.09 -6.41
N ASN A 299 8.69 -15.16 -5.68
CA ASN A 299 9.43 -15.59 -4.49
C ASN A 299 10.85 -16.06 -4.83
N ASP A 300 11.02 -16.77 -5.96
CA ASP A 300 12.32 -17.28 -6.41
C ASP A 300 13.23 -16.18 -6.96
N LEU A 301 12.68 -15.06 -7.41
CA LEU A 301 13.46 -13.90 -7.83
C LEU A 301 14.35 -13.37 -6.72
N TYR A 302 13.86 -13.33 -5.49
CA TYR A 302 14.62 -12.84 -4.35
C TYR A 302 14.34 -13.68 -3.08
N PRO A 303 14.87 -14.93 -3.04
CA PRO A 303 14.57 -15.89 -1.99
C PRO A 303 14.90 -15.36 -0.58
N GLY A 304 14.01 -15.63 0.37
CA GLY A 304 14.17 -15.26 1.77
C GLY A 304 13.99 -13.78 2.09
N LYS A 305 13.72 -12.93 1.08
CA LYS A 305 13.38 -11.52 1.29
C LYS A 305 12.01 -11.13 0.75
N THR A 306 11.49 -11.87 -0.22
CA THR A 306 10.20 -11.58 -0.86
C THR A 306 9.11 -12.45 -0.28
N PHE A 307 7.99 -11.85 0.08
CA PHE A 307 6.79 -12.49 0.61
C PHE A 307 5.62 -12.08 -0.27
N VAL A 308 5.14 -13.02 -1.11
CA VAL A 308 4.17 -12.73 -2.17
C VAL A 308 2.78 -13.21 -1.77
N LEU A 309 1.79 -12.31 -1.80
CA LEU A 309 0.37 -12.64 -1.67
C LEU A 309 -0.34 -12.48 -3.02
N SER A 310 -1.20 -13.43 -3.36
CA SER A 310 -2.07 -13.34 -4.53
C SER A 310 -3.53 -13.15 -4.13
N GLY A 311 -4.16 -12.15 -4.74
CA GLY A 311 -5.59 -11.88 -4.56
C GLY A 311 -6.51 -12.95 -5.18
N GLU A 312 -6.02 -13.76 -6.09
CA GLU A 312 -6.79 -14.80 -6.79
C GLU A 312 -7.46 -15.82 -5.84
N ARG A 313 -6.81 -16.04 -4.69
CA ARG A 313 -7.28 -16.96 -3.65
C ARG A 313 -8.53 -16.47 -2.92
N LEU A 314 -8.85 -15.17 -2.99
CA LEU A 314 -10.09 -14.62 -2.43
C LEU A 314 -11.35 -15.18 -3.12
N GLY A 315 -11.26 -15.62 -4.38
CA GLY A 315 -12.37 -16.28 -5.07
C GLY A 315 -12.89 -17.52 -4.34
N ARG A 316 -12.01 -18.33 -3.74
CA ARG A 316 -12.39 -19.48 -2.93
C ARG A 316 -13.11 -19.05 -1.65
N LEU A 317 -12.59 -18.04 -0.96
CA LEU A 317 -13.26 -17.47 0.21
C LEU A 317 -14.65 -16.95 -0.14
N MET A 318 -14.82 -16.35 -1.32
CA MET A 318 -16.12 -15.88 -1.81
C MET A 318 -17.11 -17.06 -1.95
N VAL A 319 -16.69 -18.18 -2.53
CA VAL A 319 -17.56 -19.35 -2.68
C VAL A 319 -17.94 -19.92 -1.32
N GLN A 320 -16.98 -20.09 -0.42
CA GLN A 320 -17.24 -20.55 0.94
C GLN A 320 -18.19 -19.60 1.70
N SER A 321 -18.00 -18.28 1.56
CA SER A 321 -18.86 -17.28 2.18
C SER A 321 -20.26 -17.23 1.59
N ALA A 322 -20.46 -17.66 0.34
CA ALA A 322 -21.79 -17.81 -0.24
C ALA A 322 -22.54 -19.02 0.34
N GLN A 323 -21.81 -20.08 0.71
CA GLN A 323 -22.36 -21.26 1.38
C GLN A 323 -22.61 -20.99 2.87
N ASP A 324 -21.61 -20.40 3.56
CA ASP A 324 -21.64 -20.14 5.00
C ASP A 324 -21.52 -18.65 5.30
N GLN A 325 -22.68 -18.02 5.53
CA GLN A 325 -22.75 -16.61 5.92
C GLN A 325 -22.09 -16.42 7.28
N GLY A 326 -21.10 -15.53 7.34
CA GLY A 326 -20.33 -15.26 8.55
C GLY A 326 -18.84 -15.50 8.39
N LEU A 327 -18.40 -16.19 7.33
CA LEU A 327 -16.97 -16.44 7.11
C LEU A 327 -16.20 -15.16 6.79
N CYS A 328 -16.79 -14.23 6.00
CA CYS A 328 -16.17 -12.93 5.71
C CYS A 328 -15.91 -12.08 6.96
N PRO A 329 -16.87 -11.88 7.89
CA PRO A 329 -16.60 -11.19 9.16
C PRO A 329 -15.50 -11.86 9.99
N ILE A 330 -15.45 -13.19 10.03
CA ILE A 330 -14.42 -13.94 10.76
C ILE A 330 -13.04 -13.68 10.13
N PHE A 331 -12.96 -13.79 8.81
CA PHE A 331 -11.71 -13.51 8.09
C PHE A 331 -11.23 -12.08 8.34
N ASN A 332 -12.14 -11.10 8.26
CA ASN A 332 -11.80 -9.69 8.54
C ASN A 332 -11.30 -9.47 9.97
N ALA A 333 -11.76 -10.27 10.94
CA ALA A 333 -11.33 -10.16 12.33
C ALA A 333 -9.91 -10.69 12.57
N ILE A 334 -9.39 -11.57 11.72
CA ILE A 334 -8.07 -12.20 11.92
C ILE A 334 -6.98 -11.68 10.97
N ILE A 335 -7.34 -10.89 9.95
CA ILE A 335 -6.37 -10.32 9.00
C ILE A 335 -6.07 -8.84 9.21
N GLY A 336 -6.67 -8.18 10.21
CA GLY A 336 -6.45 -6.77 10.54
C GLY A 336 -5.80 -6.59 11.91
N PHE A 337 -5.42 -5.35 12.23
CA PHE A 337 -4.89 -4.98 13.54
C PHE A 337 -5.99 -4.58 14.56
N GLU A 338 -7.27 -4.71 14.22
CA GLU A 338 -8.40 -4.38 15.11
C GLU A 338 -8.95 -5.58 15.91
N GLY A 339 -8.37 -6.78 15.76
CA GLY A 339 -8.89 -7.99 16.34
C GLY A 339 -7.81 -8.90 16.91
N ASP A 340 -8.04 -10.22 16.79
CA ASP A 340 -7.01 -11.19 17.12
C ASP A 340 -5.98 -11.28 15.99
N GLU A 341 -4.69 -11.27 16.37
CA GLU A 341 -3.56 -11.34 15.46
C GLU A 341 -2.80 -12.67 15.61
N PHE A 342 -1.91 -12.95 14.64
CA PHE A 342 -1.05 -14.13 14.69
C PHE A 342 0.24 -13.82 15.43
N TYR A 343 0.50 -14.56 16.49
CA TYR A 343 1.71 -14.48 17.29
C TYR A 343 2.45 -15.80 17.27
N CYS A 344 3.74 -15.72 17.59
CA CYS A 344 4.63 -16.86 17.65
C CYS A 344 5.45 -16.82 18.95
N SER A 345 5.48 -17.93 19.66
CA SER A 345 6.32 -18.07 20.85
C SER A 345 6.85 -19.49 20.98
N LYS A 346 8.05 -19.64 21.54
CA LYS A 346 8.67 -20.96 21.70
C LYS A 346 7.84 -21.85 22.62
N ALA A 347 7.69 -23.10 22.23
CA ALA A 347 7.00 -24.11 23.04
C ALA A 347 7.58 -24.23 24.47
N SER A 348 8.89 -23.99 24.64
CA SER A 348 9.53 -23.94 25.96
C SER A 348 9.09 -22.75 26.81
N GLU A 349 8.84 -21.59 26.22
CA GLU A 349 8.41 -20.37 26.91
C GLU A 349 6.94 -20.47 27.33
N LEU A 350 6.11 -21.12 26.52
CA LEU A 350 4.68 -21.37 26.80
C LEU A 350 4.44 -22.59 27.71
N GLY A 351 5.49 -23.32 28.13
CA GLY A 351 5.35 -24.55 28.91
C GLY A 351 4.72 -25.71 28.13
N LEU A 352 4.75 -25.67 26.79
CA LEU A 352 4.16 -26.66 25.88
C LEU A 352 5.18 -27.69 25.39
N ALA A 353 6.48 -27.52 25.67
CA ALA A 353 7.52 -28.45 25.26
C ALA A 353 7.27 -29.87 25.77
N GLY A 354 7.28 -30.85 24.87
CA GLY A 354 7.03 -32.28 25.17
C GLY A 354 5.56 -32.68 25.24
N LYS A 355 4.61 -31.73 25.17
CA LYS A 355 3.16 -31.98 25.09
C LYS A 355 2.75 -32.22 23.65
N SER A 356 1.64 -32.95 23.45
CA SER A 356 1.03 -33.11 22.14
C SER A 356 0.27 -31.86 21.72
N PHE A 357 0.09 -31.63 20.42
CA PHE A 357 -0.68 -30.48 19.92
C PHE A 357 -2.14 -30.55 20.41
N GLN A 358 -2.71 -31.76 20.57
CA GLN A 358 -4.05 -31.95 21.13
C GLN A 358 -4.16 -31.43 22.59
N GLU A 359 -3.07 -31.43 23.35
CA GLU A 359 -3.05 -30.92 24.75
C GLU A 359 -2.91 -29.38 24.80
N ALA A 360 -2.44 -28.73 23.71
CA ALA A 360 -2.16 -27.30 23.71
C ALA A 360 -3.34 -26.42 24.13
N PRO A 361 -4.61 -26.65 23.68
CA PRO A 361 -5.75 -25.84 24.07
C PRO A 361 -5.99 -25.79 25.58
N PHE A 362 -5.57 -26.81 26.35
CA PHE A 362 -5.70 -26.85 27.82
C PHE A 362 -4.70 -25.96 28.54
N TRP A 363 -3.68 -25.46 27.83
CA TRP A 363 -2.59 -24.66 28.36
C TRP A 363 -2.58 -23.22 27.84
N CYS A 364 -3.57 -22.85 27.02
CA CYS A 364 -3.67 -21.54 26.36
C CYS A 364 -4.95 -20.84 26.82
N GLU A 365 -4.86 -20.02 27.88
CA GLU A 365 -6.04 -19.36 28.46
C GLU A 365 -6.55 -18.20 27.61
N GLN A 366 -5.63 -17.34 27.15
CA GLN A 366 -5.97 -16.12 26.39
C GLN A 366 -5.72 -16.26 24.88
N THR A 367 -5.10 -17.35 24.46
CA THR A 367 -4.70 -17.58 23.07
C THR A 367 -5.28 -18.87 22.51
N VAL A 368 -5.38 -18.98 21.18
CA VAL A 368 -5.75 -20.22 20.49
C VAL A 368 -4.56 -20.75 19.71
N PRO A 369 -4.03 -21.94 20.02
CA PRO A 369 -2.97 -22.55 19.24
C PRO A 369 -3.53 -23.05 17.91
N ILE A 370 -3.01 -22.51 16.78
CA ILE A 370 -3.46 -22.86 15.43
C ILE A 370 -2.44 -23.68 14.65
N GLY A 371 -1.17 -23.63 15.06
CA GLY A 371 -0.12 -24.33 14.34
C GLY A 371 1.24 -24.28 15.03
N ILE A 372 2.24 -24.72 14.32
CA ILE A 372 3.65 -24.68 14.73
C ILE A 372 4.53 -24.24 13.58
N ARG A 373 5.64 -23.61 13.92
CA ARG A 373 6.77 -23.38 13.04
C ARG A 373 7.92 -24.20 13.57
N ASP A 374 8.39 -25.14 12.77
CA ASP A 374 9.48 -26.02 13.20
C ASP A 374 10.86 -25.36 13.13
N SER A 375 11.89 -26.04 13.65
CA SER A 375 13.27 -25.54 13.66
C SER A 375 13.88 -25.37 12.27
N SER A 376 13.26 -25.89 11.21
CA SER A 376 13.63 -25.65 9.80
C SER A 376 13.02 -24.36 9.25
N GLY A 377 12.07 -23.74 9.98
CA GLY A 377 11.31 -22.57 9.58
C GLY A 377 10.04 -22.90 8.78
N SER A 378 9.67 -24.18 8.67
CA SER A 378 8.46 -24.60 7.97
C SER A 378 7.23 -24.42 8.84
N TYR A 379 6.14 -23.90 8.23
CA TYR A 379 4.87 -23.67 8.88
C TYR A 379 3.97 -24.89 8.74
N HIS A 380 3.37 -25.31 9.84
CA HIS A 380 2.39 -26.41 9.90
C HIS A 380 1.17 -25.89 10.64
N ILE A 381 0.19 -25.38 9.88
CA ILE A 381 -1.13 -25.02 10.42
C ILE A 381 -1.91 -26.31 10.59
N ASN A 382 -2.66 -26.42 11.70
CA ASN A 382 -3.40 -27.63 12.05
C ASN A 382 -2.53 -28.92 12.02
N PRO A 383 -1.38 -28.98 12.73
CA PRO A 383 -0.50 -30.15 12.69
C PRO A 383 -1.18 -31.38 13.28
N GLU A 384 -0.62 -32.57 13.00
CA GLU A 384 -1.14 -33.81 13.57
C GLU A 384 -1.35 -33.70 15.08
N LYS A 385 -2.51 -34.13 15.57
CA LYS A 385 -2.88 -34.11 17.00
C LYS A 385 -1.87 -34.80 17.92
N SER A 386 -1.18 -35.82 17.40
CA SER A 386 -0.14 -36.60 18.13
C SER A 386 1.22 -35.92 18.11
N TYR A 387 1.41 -34.86 17.32
CA TYR A 387 2.70 -34.16 17.23
C TYR A 387 3.14 -33.64 18.59
N LYS A 388 4.34 -34.06 19.05
CA LYS A 388 4.94 -33.59 20.31
C LYS A 388 5.83 -32.37 20.03
N MET A 389 5.42 -31.23 20.55
CA MET A 389 6.15 -29.97 20.40
C MET A 389 7.55 -30.06 21.00
N LYS A 390 8.57 -29.74 20.24
CA LYS A 390 9.97 -29.66 20.68
C LYS A 390 10.22 -28.35 21.40
N LYS A 391 11.32 -28.26 22.14
CA LYS A 391 11.65 -27.02 22.90
C LYS A 391 11.82 -25.79 22.05
N ASP A 392 12.38 -25.97 20.84
CA ASP A 392 12.72 -24.90 19.91
C ASP A 392 11.66 -24.70 18.82
N ASP A 393 10.59 -25.50 18.82
CA ASP A 393 9.43 -25.26 17.96
C ASP A 393 8.73 -23.98 18.43
N GLU A 394 8.32 -23.18 17.51
CA GLU A 394 7.51 -21.98 17.76
C GLU A 394 6.04 -22.31 17.55
N VAL A 395 5.23 -22.09 18.58
CA VAL A 395 3.77 -22.30 18.51
C VAL A 395 3.12 -21.05 17.90
N ILE A 396 2.32 -21.25 16.88
CA ILE A 396 1.56 -20.18 16.23
C ILE A 396 0.24 -20.06 16.96
N LEU A 397 -0.03 -18.86 17.46
CA LEU A 397 -1.15 -18.54 18.34
C LEU A 397 -1.98 -17.41 17.73
N LEU A 398 -3.28 -17.49 17.90
CA LEU A 398 -4.21 -16.40 17.68
C LEU A 398 -4.47 -15.72 19.03
N ALA A 399 -4.24 -14.42 19.14
CA ALA A 399 -4.36 -13.65 20.36
C ALA A 399 -4.71 -12.17 20.08
N GLU A 400 -5.30 -11.49 21.06
CA GLU A 400 -5.65 -10.06 20.96
C GLU A 400 -4.37 -9.18 21.02
N ASP A 401 -3.35 -9.61 21.80
CA ASP A 401 -2.11 -8.87 22.01
C ASP A 401 -0.96 -9.84 22.42
N ASP A 402 0.30 -9.40 22.33
CA ASP A 402 1.49 -10.15 22.73
C ASP A 402 1.52 -10.42 24.26
N ASP A 403 0.94 -9.54 25.06
CA ASP A 403 0.77 -9.70 26.50
C ASP A 403 -0.09 -10.94 26.90
N ALA A 404 -0.87 -11.48 25.95
CA ALA A 404 -1.69 -12.68 26.14
C ALA A 404 -0.87 -14.00 26.13
N LEU A 405 0.40 -13.95 25.73
CA LEU A 405 1.28 -15.12 25.61
C LEU A 405 1.89 -15.56 26.97
N VAL A 406 1.04 -15.81 27.95
CA VAL A 406 1.46 -16.15 29.30
C VAL A 406 1.46 -17.66 29.53
N PRO A 407 2.60 -18.27 29.98
CA PRO A 407 2.63 -19.69 30.30
C PRO A 407 1.81 -20.01 31.56
N LEU A 408 0.99 -21.03 31.48
CA LEU A 408 0.25 -21.54 32.63
C LEU A 408 1.13 -22.51 33.47
N SER A 409 1.03 -22.41 34.78
CA SER A 409 1.72 -23.33 35.71
C SER A 409 1.03 -24.71 35.81
N LYS A 410 -0.26 -24.78 35.47
CA LYS A 410 -1.09 -25.98 35.43
C LYS A 410 -2.11 -25.86 34.29
N PRO A 411 -2.60 -26.98 33.74
CA PRO A 411 -3.62 -26.93 32.71
C PRO A 411 -4.93 -26.37 33.29
N MET A 412 -5.71 -25.71 32.45
CA MET A 412 -7.03 -25.15 32.79
C MET A 412 -8.03 -26.23 33.17
N MET A 413 -7.90 -27.41 32.55
CA MET A 413 -8.73 -28.58 32.80
C MET A 413 -7.86 -29.84 32.70
N ASP A 414 -8.32 -30.95 33.36
CA ASP A 414 -7.63 -32.24 33.31
C ASP A 414 -7.91 -32.91 31.95
N PHE A 415 -6.89 -33.10 31.15
CA PHE A 415 -6.95 -33.70 29.83
C PHE A 415 -7.40 -35.17 29.90
N GLU A 416 -6.94 -35.96 30.88
CA GLU A 416 -7.35 -37.36 31.01
C GLU A 416 -8.81 -37.50 31.45
N ALA A 417 -9.27 -36.65 32.36
CA ALA A 417 -10.70 -36.61 32.75
C ALA A 417 -11.60 -36.22 31.58
N TRP A 418 -11.19 -35.23 30.78
CA TRP A 418 -11.85 -34.84 29.55
C TRP A 418 -11.93 -36.00 28.55
N LYS A 419 -10.81 -36.70 28.33
CA LYS A 419 -10.73 -37.85 27.42
C LYS A 419 -11.67 -39.01 27.80
N MET A 420 -11.91 -39.23 29.09
CA MET A 420 -12.89 -40.17 29.55
C MET A 420 -14.32 -39.72 29.22
N LYS A 421 -14.61 -38.43 29.26
CA LYS A 421 -15.96 -37.87 29.03
C LYS A 421 -16.34 -37.86 27.55
N PHE A 422 -15.44 -37.50 26.66
CA PHE A 422 -15.69 -37.26 25.22
C PHE A 422 -14.94 -38.24 24.30
N GLY A 423 -14.31 -39.26 24.82
CA GLY A 423 -13.42 -40.15 24.08
C GLY A 423 -14.02 -41.00 22.95
N SER A 424 -15.35 -40.97 22.81
CA SER A 424 -16.07 -41.67 21.76
C SER A 424 -16.56 -40.76 20.63
N ALA A 425 -16.26 -39.47 20.67
CA ALA A 425 -16.59 -38.56 19.59
C ALA A 425 -15.90 -38.98 18.27
N LYS A 426 -16.66 -39.07 17.19
CA LYS A 426 -16.21 -39.41 15.85
C LYS A 426 -16.88 -38.44 14.87
N PHE A 427 -16.11 -37.88 13.99
CA PHE A 427 -16.59 -37.10 12.86
C PHE A 427 -16.96 -38.08 11.72
N GLU A 428 -18.16 -37.94 11.20
CA GLU A 428 -18.54 -38.58 9.94
C GLU A 428 -18.36 -37.53 8.84
N GLU A 429 -17.28 -37.64 8.11
CA GLU A 429 -17.00 -36.80 6.95
C GLU A 429 -18.09 -37.06 5.89
N ALA A 430 -18.70 -36.01 5.36
CA ALA A 430 -19.62 -36.14 4.24
C ALA A 430 -18.86 -36.73 3.05
N ASP A 431 -19.48 -37.70 2.33
CA ASP A 431 -18.86 -38.31 1.16
C ASP A 431 -18.56 -37.17 0.14
N PRO A 432 -17.34 -37.02 -0.34
CA PRO A 432 -16.99 -36.01 -1.37
C PRO A 432 -17.84 -36.15 -2.65
N ASN A 433 -18.43 -37.34 -2.88
CA ASN A 433 -19.35 -37.60 -3.99
C ASN A 433 -20.77 -37.13 -3.74
N ASP A 434 -21.12 -36.69 -2.54
CA ASP A 434 -22.46 -36.22 -2.15
C ASP A 434 -22.66 -34.70 -2.38
N ASN A 435 -21.75 -34.08 -3.12
CA ASN A 435 -21.86 -32.67 -3.47
C ASN A 435 -23.14 -32.39 -4.26
N GLU A 436 -23.92 -31.41 -3.82
CA GLU A 436 -25.19 -31.05 -4.45
C GLU A 436 -24.97 -30.46 -5.85
N VAL A 437 -25.90 -30.80 -6.76
CA VAL A 437 -25.96 -30.16 -8.07
C VAL A 437 -26.58 -28.77 -7.90
N VAL A 438 -25.82 -27.73 -8.18
CA VAL A 438 -26.23 -26.35 -7.96
C VAL A 438 -26.32 -25.56 -9.27
N ARG A 439 -27.16 -24.55 -9.23
CA ARG A 439 -27.25 -23.55 -10.30
C ARG A 439 -26.82 -22.20 -9.76
N VAL A 440 -25.88 -21.55 -10.43
CA VAL A 440 -25.19 -20.35 -9.96
C VAL A 440 -25.36 -19.21 -10.96
N LEU A 441 -25.53 -17.98 -10.47
CA LEU A 441 -25.51 -16.75 -11.26
C LEU A 441 -24.30 -15.90 -10.85
N ILE A 442 -23.46 -15.54 -11.82
CA ILE A 442 -22.35 -14.60 -11.62
C ILE A 442 -22.64 -13.32 -12.42
N CYS A 443 -22.79 -12.19 -11.72
CA CYS A 443 -23.00 -10.86 -12.31
C CYS A 443 -21.71 -10.05 -12.30
N ASN A 444 -21.52 -9.17 -13.30
CA ASN A 444 -20.33 -8.34 -13.50
C ASN A 444 -19.05 -9.17 -13.66
N PHE A 445 -19.11 -10.25 -14.44
CA PHE A 445 -17.92 -11.00 -14.81
C PHE A 445 -17.01 -10.12 -15.66
N THR A 446 -15.74 -9.97 -15.24
CA THR A 446 -14.71 -9.18 -15.92
C THR A 446 -13.40 -9.97 -16.00
N GLU A 447 -12.52 -9.57 -16.92
CA GLU A 447 -11.20 -10.20 -17.06
C GLU A 447 -10.35 -10.11 -15.79
N ARG A 448 -10.44 -9.00 -15.07
CA ARG A 448 -9.67 -8.73 -13.84
C ARG A 448 -10.37 -9.17 -12.56
N GLY A 449 -11.68 -9.39 -12.62
CA GLY A 449 -12.47 -9.79 -11.45
C GLY A 449 -12.20 -11.22 -10.97
N TYR A 450 -12.81 -11.57 -9.87
CA TYR A 450 -12.71 -12.90 -9.27
C TYR A 450 -13.56 -13.99 -9.98
N GLY A 451 -14.18 -13.67 -11.11
CA GLY A 451 -15.09 -14.57 -11.79
C GLY A 451 -14.51 -15.94 -12.13
N CYS A 452 -13.30 -16.01 -12.70
CA CYS A 452 -12.62 -17.27 -12.99
C CYS A 452 -12.25 -18.04 -11.70
N ALA A 453 -11.73 -17.34 -10.70
CA ALA A 453 -11.39 -17.96 -9.42
C ALA A 453 -12.64 -18.55 -8.71
N ILE A 454 -13.78 -17.87 -8.81
CA ILE A 454 -15.08 -18.38 -8.34
C ILE A 454 -15.50 -19.60 -9.13
N LEU A 455 -15.39 -19.60 -10.47
CA LEU A 455 -15.74 -20.75 -11.30
C LEU A 455 -14.92 -21.99 -10.93
N PHE A 456 -13.60 -21.87 -10.75
CA PHE A 456 -12.75 -23.00 -10.35
C PHE A 456 -13.05 -23.48 -8.94
N ALA A 457 -13.29 -22.56 -7.99
CA ALA A 457 -13.65 -22.92 -6.63
C ALA A 457 -15.03 -23.62 -6.57
N LEU A 458 -16.01 -23.16 -7.35
CA LEU A 458 -17.31 -23.82 -7.47
C LEU A 458 -17.18 -25.20 -8.09
N ASP A 459 -16.35 -25.37 -9.12
CA ASP A 459 -16.13 -26.68 -9.77
C ASP A 459 -15.57 -27.72 -8.80
N GLU A 460 -14.74 -27.30 -7.84
CA GLU A 460 -14.21 -28.18 -6.78
C GLU A 460 -15.27 -28.54 -5.73
N MET A 461 -16.25 -27.66 -5.46
CA MET A 461 -17.17 -27.75 -4.34
C MET A 461 -18.57 -28.25 -4.74
N CYS A 462 -18.94 -28.25 -6.02
CA CYS A 462 -20.26 -28.62 -6.49
C CYS A 462 -20.30 -30.03 -7.11
N GLY A 463 -21.51 -30.62 -7.14
CA GLY A 463 -21.75 -31.90 -7.77
C GLY A 463 -21.70 -31.84 -9.29
N SER A 464 -21.33 -32.97 -9.92
CA SER A 464 -21.28 -33.09 -11.37
C SER A 464 -22.62 -32.80 -12.03
N GLY A 465 -22.63 -31.91 -13.02
CA GLY A 465 -23.84 -31.45 -13.69
C GLY A 465 -24.36 -30.10 -13.19
N SER A 466 -23.62 -29.44 -12.31
CA SER A 466 -23.91 -28.05 -11.91
C SER A 466 -23.79 -27.07 -13.06
N GLU A 467 -24.59 -26.01 -13.02
CA GLU A 467 -24.69 -25.02 -14.10
C GLU A 467 -24.39 -23.60 -13.60
N CYS A 468 -23.73 -22.82 -14.43
CA CYS A 468 -23.47 -21.39 -14.17
C CYS A 468 -23.99 -20.54 -15.33
N ASP A 469 -24.74 -19.51 -15.00
CA ASP A 469 -25.10 -18.43 -15.92
C ASP A 469 -24.30 -17.16 -15.58
N ILE A 470 -23.81 -16.47 -16.59
CA ILE A 470 -22.99 -15.24 -16.45
C ILE A 470 -23.75 -14.07 -17.02
N PHE A 471 -23.85 -12.97 -16.24
CA PHE A 471 -24.45 -11.71 -16.65
C PHE A 471 -23.37 -10.61 -16.62
N CYS A 472 -22.96 -10.10 -17.79
CA CYS A 472 -21.82 -9.18 -17.89
C CYS A 472 -21.93 -8.24 -19.12
N SER A 473 -20.97 -7.31 -19.21
CA SER A 473 -20.84 -6.39 -20.34
C SER A 473 -19.93 -6.93 -21.46
N LEU A 474 -19.22 -8.01 -21.23
CA LEU A 474 -18.31 -8.64 -22.21
C LEU A 474 -19.10 -9.47 -23.23
N SER A 475 -18.55 -9.67 -24.42
CA SER A 475 -19.12 -10.59 -25.41
C SER A 475 -18.98 -12.06 -24.93
N GLU A 476 -19.80 -12.94 -25.48
CA GLU A 476 -19.71 -14.39 -25.18
C GLU A 476 -18.33 -14.94 -25.60
N GLU A 477 -17.79 -14.47 -26.73
CA GLU A 477 -16.46 -14.87 -27.22
C GLU A 477 -15.35 -14.42 -26.24
N ASP A 478 -15.42 -13.19 -25.71
CA ASP A 478 -14.46 -12.67 -24.75
C ASP A 478 -14.51 -13.45 -23.42
N VAL A 479 -15.71 -13.69 -22.88
CA VAL A 479 -15.86 -14.47 -21.63
C VAL A 479 -15.29 -15.87 -21.80
N MET A 480 -15.60 -16.56 -22.91
CA MET A 480 -15.08 -17.91 -23.14
C MET A 480 -13.57 -17.91 -23.36
N SER A 481 -13.02 -16.87 -23.99
CA SER A 481 -11.57 -16.69 -24.13
C SER A 481 -10.89 -16.51 -22.78
N ILE A 482 -11.47 -15.67 -21.89
CA ILE A 482 -10.94 -15.43 -20.54
C ILE A 482 -10.93 -16.73 -19.74
N ILE A 483 -12.03 -17.51 -19.77
CA ILE A 483 -12.13 -18.78 -19.05
C ILE A 483 -11.10 -19.77 -19.59
N LYS A 484 -10.98 -19.89 -20.92
CA LYS A 484 -10.01 -20.79 -21.56
C LYS A 484 -8.57 -20.42 -21.23
N ASN A 485 -8.24 -19.14 -21.26
CA ASN A 485 -6.90 -18.67 -20.87
C ASN A 485 -6.62 -19.01 -19.41
N ALA A 486 -7.60 -18.82 -18.51
CA ALA A 486 -7.48 -19.18 -17.11
C ALA A 486 -7.33 -20.70 -16.88
N GLU A 487 -8.01 -21.55 -17.67
CA GLU A 487 -7.82 -23.01 -17.66
C GLU A 487 -6.39 -23.41 -18.11
N GLU A 488 -5.89 -22.80 -19.19
CA GLU A 488 -4.53 -23.03 -19.66
C GLU A 488 -3.47 -22.57 -18.66
N GLU A 489 -3.68 -21.40 -18.03
CA GLU A 489 -2.77 -20.84 -17.03
C GLU A 489 -2.70 -21.62 -15.72
N THR A 490 -3.83 -22.13 -15.27
CA THR A 490 -3.92 -22.89 -14.01
C THR A 490 -3.72 -24.39 -14.18
N GLU A 491 -3.61 -24.88 -15.42
CA GLU A 491 -3.63 -26.30 -15.78
C GLU A 491 -4.86 -27.03 -15.25
N ARG A 492 -6.00 -26.32 -15.09
CA ARG A 492 -7.27 -26.84 -14.57
C ARG A 492 -8.35 -26.68 -15.62
N CYS A 493 -9.26 -27.64 -15.68
CA CYS A 493 -10.44 -27.59 -16.53
C CYS A 493 -11.68 -27.75 -15.66
N LEU A 494 -12.75 -27.05 -15.98
CA LEU A 494 -14.06 -27.22 -15.33
C LEU A 494 -14.61 -28.62 -15.66
N LYS A 495 -14.88 -29.44 -14.63
CA LYS A 495 -15.35 -30.83 -14.76
C LYS A 495 -16.78 -31.01 -14.27
N ASN A 496 -17.13 -30.39 -13.16
CA ASN A 496 -18.41 -30.54 -12.48
C ASN A 496 -19.37 -29.38 -12.82
N LEU A 497 -18.83 -28.19 -13.09
CA LEU A 497 -19.56 -26.97 -13.39
C LEU A 497 -19.53 -26.64 -14.88
N LYS A 498 -20.71 -26.41 -15.47
CA LYS A 498 -20.82 -25.99 -16.88
C LYS A 498 -21.35 -24.57 -17.00
N VAL A 499 -20.67 -23.71 -17.75
CA VAL A 499 -21.22 -22.41 -18.16
C VAL A 499 -22.30 -22.65 -19.20
N ARG A 500 -23.55 -22.31 -18.87
CA ARG A 500 -24.74 -22.59 -19.67
C ARG A 500 -25.12 -21.43 -20.57
N HIS A 501 -25.27 -20.24 -20.00
CA HIS A 501 -25.64 -19.03 -20.69
C HIS A 501 -24.78 -17.85 -20.29
N ILE A 502 -24.41 -17.04 -21.28
CA ILE A 502 -23.72 -15.76 -21.09
C ILE A 502 -24.66 -14.67 -21.58
N HIS A 503 -25.20 -13.90 -20.64
CA HIS A 503 -26.11 -12.80 -20.91
C HIS A 503 -25.31 -11.50 -21.08
N THR A 504 -24.98 -11.16 -22.32
CA THR A 504 -24.24 -9.93 -22.64
C THR A 504 -25.18 -8.74 -22.68
N VAL A 505 -24.86 -7.69 -21.93
CA VAL A 505 -25.63 -6.46 -21.83
C VAL A 505 -24.68 -5.26 -21.85
N PRO A 506 -24.96 -4.20 -22.64
CA PRO A 506 -24.11 -3.01 -22.61
C PRO A 506 -23.93 -2.45 -21.20
N GLN A 507 -22.73 -1.97 -20.86
CA GLN A 507 -22.34 -1.52 -19.52
C GLN A 507 -23.38 -0.56 -18.88
N HIS A 508 -23.90 0.39 -19.64
CA HIS A 508 -24.91 1.35 -19.17
C HIS A 508 -26.31 0.74 -18.91
N GLN A 509 -26.54 -0.54 -19.25
CA GLN A 509 -27.78 -1.27 -19.03
C GLN A 509 -27.65 -2.39 -18.00
N MET A 510 -26.49 -2.57 -17.37
CA MET A 510 -26.26 -3.61 -16.37
C MET A 510 -27.22 -3.52 -15.17
N THR A 511 -27.65 -2.33 -14.81
CA THR A 511 -28.64 -2.07 -13.74
C THR A 511 -30.08 -2.00 -14.24
N SER A 512 -30.31 -2.30 -15.52
CA SER A 512 -31.66 -2.21 -16.10
C SER A 512 -32.58 -3.31 -15.60
N ARG A 513 -33.67 -2.94 -14.94
CA ARG A 513 -34.68 -3.87 -14.43
C ARG A 513 -35.16 -4.87 -15.47
N HIS A 514 -35.41 -4.41 -16.73
CA HIS A 514 -35.85 -5.29 -17.82
C HIS A 514 -34.83 -6.36 -18.17
N LYS A 515 -33.54 -6.02 -18.14
CA LYS A 515 -32.46 -6.96 -18.45
C LYS A 515 -32.25 -7.96 -17.30
N ILE A 516 -32.33 -7.52 -16.07
CA ILE A 516 -32.21 -8.37 -14.88
C ILE A 516 -33.42 -9.34 -14.78
N ASN A 517 -34.63 -8.90 -15.17
CA ASN A 517 -35.82 -9.74 -15.10
C ASN A 517 -35.76 -10.99 -16.00
N VAL A 518 -34.92 -10.98 -17.04
CA VAL A 518 -34.71 -12.13 -17.94
C VAL A 518 -33.96 -13.28 -17.24
N LEU A 519 -33.25 -12.97 -16.17
CA LEU A 519 -32.36 -13.95 -15.48
C LEU A 519 -33.11 -14.99 -14.66
N HIS A 520 -34.43 -14.85 -14.43
CA HIS A 520 -35.22 -15.81 -13.62
C HIS A 520 -34.58 -16.14 -12.26
N LEU A 521 -34.25 -15.09 -11.46
CA LEU A 521 -33.43 -15.14 -10.24
C LEU A 521 -33.75 -16.26 -9.25
N LYS A 522 -35.02 -16.71 -9.19
CA LYS A 522 -35.48 -17.81 -8.29
C LYS A 522 -34.89 -19.19 -8.61
N GLU A 523 -34.31 -19.37 -9.79
CA GLU A 523 -33.79 -20.67 -10.24
C GLU A 523 -32.35 -20.93 -9.75
N TYR A 524 -31.70 -19.91 -9.22
CA TYR A 524 -30.31 -20.05 -8.76
C TYR A 524 -30.23 -20.29 -7.27
N HIS A 525 -29.34 -21.19 -6.88
CA HIS A 525 -29.02 -21.49 -5.48
C HIS A 525 -28.08 -20.41 -4.92
N PHE A 526 -27.11 -19.93 -5.74
CA PHE A 526 -26.15 -18.91 -5.35
C PHE A 526 -26.14 -17.77 -6.35
N HIS A 527 -26.04 -16.54 -5.83
CA HIS A 527 -25.91 -15.32 -6.59
C HIS A 527 -24.61 -14.60 -6.19
N PHE A 528 -23.71 -14.45 -7.13
CA PHE A 528 -22.49 -13.66 -6.97
C PHE A 528 -22.64 -12.36 -7.74
N VAL A 529 -22.51 -11.23 -7.08
CA VAL A 529 -22.52 -9.91 -7.71
C VAL A 529 -21.18 -9.27 -7.46
N LEU A 530 -20.34 -9.22 -8.50
CA LEU A 530 -18.97 -8.76 -8.43
C LEU A 530 -18.88 -7.25 -8.70
N ALA A 531 -17.81 -6.64 -8.21
CA ALA A 531 -17.49 -5.24 -8.49
C ALA A 531 -16.56 -5.12 -9.70
N ASP A 532 -16.85 -4.21 -10.62
CA ASP A 532 -15.97 -3.89 -11.74
C ASP A 532 -15.03 -2.73 -11.36
N ALA A 533 -13.90 -3.06 -10.73
CA ALA A 533 -12.93 -2.06 -10.26
C ALA A 533 -12.36 -1.17 -11.38
N ALA A 534 -12.43 -1.60 -12.67
CA ALA A 534 -11.98 -0.80 -13.81
C ALA A 534 -12.84 0.46 -14.03
N LEU A 535 -14.07 0.50 -13.50
CA LEU A 535 -14.93 1.69 -13.52
C LEU A 535 -14.50 2.77 -12.51
N GLY A 536 -13.58 2.43 -11.60
CA GLY A 536 -13.27 3.16 -10.40
C GLY A 536 -14.22 2.78 -9.25
N PHE A 537 -13.68 2.67 -8.04
CA PHE A 537 -14.35 2.07 -6.87
C PHE A 537 -15.75 2.60 -6.58
N GLN A 538 -15.92 3.92 -6.59
CA GLN A 538 -17.23 4.52 -6.31
C GLN A 538 -18.30 4.12 -7.35
N LYS A 539 -17.94 4.17 -8.64
CA LYS A 539 -18.89 3.80 -9.71
C LYS A 539 -19.16 2.29 -9.74
N ALA A 540 -18.17 1.47 -9.46
CA ALA A 540 -18.33 0.03 -9.32
C ALA A 540 -19.33 -0.29 -8.22
N ASP A 541 -19.18 0.31 -7.05
CA ASP A 541 -20.09 0.14 -5.91
C ASP A 541 -21.51 0.66 -6.21
N GLU A 542 -21.64 1.85 -6.80
CA GLU A 542 -22.94 2.41 -7.22
C GLU A 542 -23.68 1.46 -8.17
N GLN A 543 -22.96 0.86 -9.13
CA GLN A 543 -23.53 -0.13 -10.05
C GLN A 543 -23.94 -1.41 -9.31
N THR A 544 -23.10 -1.93 -8.45
CA THR A 544 -23.36 -3.15 -7.66
C THR A 544 -24.56 -2.96 -6.75
N VAL A 545 -24.61 -1.89 -5.97
CA VAL A 545 -25.74 -1.55 -5.09
C VAL A 545 -27.04 -1.39 -5.88
N ALA A 546 -27.00 -0.68 -7.00
CA ALA A 546 -28.19 -0.51 -7.85
C ALA A 546 -28.69 -1.85 -8.42
N MET A 547 -27.77 -2.72 -8.85
CA MET A 547 -28.10 -4.06 -9.34
C MET A 547 -28.78 -4.91 -8.26
N ILE A 548 -28.20 -4.95 -7.06
CA ILE A 548 -28.75 -5.70 -5.92
C ILE A 548 -30.16 -5.23 -5.55
N ILE A 549 -30.39 -3.90 -5.52
CA ILE A 549 -31.71 -3.34 -5.23
C ILE A 549 -32.73 -3.79 -6.28
N GLN A 550 -32.38 -3.80 -7.57
CA GLN A 550 -33.25 -4.28 -8.64
C GLN A 550 -33.53 -5.78 -8.52
N MET A 551 -32.49 -6.60 -8.28
CA MET A 551 -32.64 -8.05 -8.11
C MET A 551 -33.55 -8.38 -6.93
N LYS A 552 -33.32 -7.74 -5.77
CA LYS A 552 -34.15 -7.92 -4.58
C LYS A 552 -35.60 -7.54 -4.81
N THR A 553 -35.84 -6.40 -5.44
CA THR A 553 -37.21 -5.94 -5.75
C THR A 553 -37.91 -6.89 -6.70
N LEU A 554 -37.26 -7.34 -7.77
CA LEU A 554 -37.83 -8.29 -8.73
C LEU A 554 -38.17 -9.64 -8.07
N LEU A 555 -37.31 -10.14 -7.20
CA LEU A 555 -37.53 -11.40 -6.52
C LEU A 555 -38.67 -11.28 -5.51
N GLN A 556 -38.74 -10.20 -4.74
CA GLN A 556 -39.85 -9.93 -3.82
C GLN A 556 -41.22 -9.85 -4.52
N GLU A 557 -41.27 -9.23 -5.74
CA GLU A 557 -42.50 -9.17 -6.52
C GLU A 557 -42.90 -10.50 -7.13
N SER A 558 -41.92 -11.30 -7.58
CA SER A 558 -42.20 -12.59 -8.27
C SER A 558 -42.34 -13.79 -7.32
N SER A 559 -41.63 -13.78 -6.20
CA SER A 559 -41.53 -14.89 -5.28
C SER A 559 -41.18 -14.40 -3.86
N PRO A 560 -42.15 -13.84 -3.11
CA PRO A 560 -41.89 -13.20 -1.81
C PRO A 560 -41.40 -14.17 -0.73
N ASP A 561 -41.62 -15.47 -0.91
CA ASP A 561 -41.20 -16.51 0.04
C ASP A 561 -39.75 -16.96 -0.14
N VAL A 562 -39.09 -16.55 -1.23
CA VAL A 562 -37.71 -16.91 -1.50
C VAL A 562 -36.77 -15.96 -0.80
N LYS A 563 -35.89 -16.51 0.05
CA LYS A 563 -34.85 -15.74 0.72
C LYS A 563 -33.76 -15.36 -0.30
N PHE A 564 -33.45 -14.07 -0.40
CA PHE A 564 -32.40 -13.56 -1.29
C PHE A 564 -31.15 -13.21 -0.50
N GLU A 565 -30.13 -14.04 -0.61
CA GLU A 565 -28.87 -13.94 0.13
C GLU A 565 -27.67 -13.99 -0.84
N PRO A 566 -27.51 -12.96 -1.67
CA PRO A 566 -26.38 -12.91 -2.60
C PRO A 566 -25.08 -12.67 -1.86
N LEU A 567 -23.96 -13.20 -2.38
CA LEU A 567 -22.64 -12.68 -2.05
C LEU A 567 -22.36 -11.47 -2.92
N VAL A 568 -22.03 -10.37 -2.29
CA VAL A 568 -21.82 -9.09 -2.97
C VAL A 568 -20.39 -8.60 -2.73
N GLU A 569 -19.64 -8.46 -3.80
CA GLU A 569 -18.35 -7.80 -3.76
C GLU A 569 -18.52 -6.27 -3.77
N VAL A 570 -17.81 -5.59 -2.89
CA VAL A 570 -17.75 -4.12 -2.80
C VAL A 570 -16.30 -3.65 -2.68
N CYS A 571 -16.06 -2.41 -3.12
CA CYS A 571 -14.75 -1.78 -3.07
C CYS A 571 -14.58 -0.82 -1.89
N THR A 572 -15.69 -0.28 -1.36
CA THR A 572 -15.66 0.73 -0.29
C THR A 572 -16.52 0.36 0.91
N PRO A 573 -16.14 0.77 2.13
CA PRO A 573 -16.95 0.55 3.32
C PRO A 573 -18.35 1.17 3.27
N ASN A 574 -18.52 2.28 2.54
CA ASN A 574 -19.82 2.93 2.38
C ASN A 574 -20.82 2.03 1.65
N ALA A 575 -20.39 1.29 0.65
CA ALA A 575 -21.24 0.36 -0.07
C ALA A 575 -21.71 -0.80 0.83
N THR A 576 -20.84 -1.30 1.70
CA THR A 576 -21.19 -2.29 2.72
C THR A 576 -22.34 -1.79 3.59
N LEU A 577 -22.22 -0.57 4.15
CA LEU A 577 -23.27 0.04 4.98
C LEU A 577 -24.60 0.22 4.20
N GLN A 578 -24.54 0.63 2.93
CA GLN A 578 -25.72 0.79 2.09
C GLN A 578 -26.44 -0.56 1.85
N LEU A 579 -25.69 -1.62 1.62
CA LEU A 579 -26.22 -2.97 1.43
C LEU A 579 -26.82 -3.53 2.74
N GLU A 580 -26.16 -3.31 3.87
CA GLU A 580 -26.69 -3.68 5.18
C GLU A 580 -28.04 -3.00 5.48
N LEU A 581 -28.17 -1.69 5.17
CA LEU A 581 -29.43 -0.97 5.26
C LEU A 581 -30.51 -1.56 4.33
N CYS A 582 -30.12 -2.16 3.21
CA CYS A 582 -31.00 -2.90 2.33
C CYS A 582 -31.27 -4.34 2.81
N GLY A 583 -30.70 -4.77 3.96
CA GLY A 583 -30.84 -6.12 4.52
C GLY A 583 -30.01 -7.18 3.79
N ILE A 584 -28.92 -6.78 3.12
CA ILE A 584 -27.92 -7.68 2.54
C ILE A 584 -26.71 -7.68 3.47
N LYS A 585 -26.50 -8.82 4.14
CA LYS A 585 -25.43 -8.98 5.16
C LYS A 585 -24.17 -9.65 4.58
N ASN A 586 -24.30 -10.43 3.51
CA ASN A 586 -23.19 -11.18 2.94
C ASN A 586 -22.43 -10.34 1.92
N THR A 587 -21.57 -9.45 2.41
CA THR A 587 -20.73 -8.56 1.61
C THR A 587 -19.25 -8.85 1.84
N ILE A 588 -18.44 -8.72 0.79
CA ILE A 588 -17.00 -8.85 0.85
C ILE A 588 -16.32 -7.61 0.25
N ASN A 589 -15.46 -6.99 1.02
CA ASN A 589 -14.60 -5.90 0.53
C ASN A 589 -13.21 -6.46 0.25
N THR A 590 -13.00 -6.90 -0.99
CA THR A 590 -11.75 -7.53 -1.43
C THR A 590 -10.55 -6.60 -1.36
N ILE A 591 -10.75 -5.31 -1.64
CA ILE A 591 -9.73 -4.28 -1.57
C ILE A 591 -9.25 -4.09 -0.13
N SER A 592 -10.18 -3.97 0.81
CA SER A 592 -9.85 -3.83 2.23
C SER A 592 -9.15 -5.09 2.76
N MET A 593 -9.65 -6.27 2.43
CA MET A 593 -9.06 -7.55 2.87
C MET A 593 -7.61 -7.70 2.39
N MET A 594 -7.34 -7.42 1.11
CA MET A 594 -5.97 -7.49 0.58
C MET A 594 -5.07 -6.43 1.20
N SER A 595 -5.56 -5.21 1.39
CA SER A 595 -4.79 -4.13 2.03
C SER A 595 -4.41 -4.48 3.47
N LYS A 596 -5.34 -5.06 4.24
CA LYS A 596 -5.10 -5.57 5.60
C LYS A 596 -4.07 -6.69 5.60
N ALA A 597 -4.26 -7.70 4.75
CA ALA A 597 -3.31 -8.81 4.61
C ALA A 597 -1.90 -8.31 4.23
N MET A 598 -1.79 -7.35 3.31
CA MET A 598 -0.52 -6.76 2.92
C MET A 598 0.11 -5.95 4.06
N ALA A 599 -0.68 -5.21 4.84
CA ALA A 599 -0.19 -4.47 6.00
C ALA A 599 0.34 -5.44 7.07
N LEU A 600 -0.39 -6.52 7.35
CA LEU A 600 0.02 -7.55 8.31
C LEU A 600 1.33 -8.23 7.87
N VAL A 601 1.45 -8.66 6.61
CA VAL A 601 2.69 -9.24 6.07
C VAL A 601 3.85 -8.24 6.04
N ALA A 602 3.56 -6.95 5.81
CA ALA A 602 4.59 -5.92 5.88
C ALA A 602 5.13 -5.72 7.30
N ILE A 603 4.32 -5.93 8.33
CA ILE A 603 4.76 -5.81 9.73
C ILE A 603 5.41 -7.10 10.21
N ASP A 604 4.81 -8.24 9.97
CA ASP A 604 5.31 -9.55 10.40
C ASP A 604 5.28 -10.59 9.27
N THR A 605 6.44 -11.16 8.98
CA THR A 605 6.58 -12.22 7.99
C THR A 605 5.94 -13.55 8.42
N LEU A 606 5.65 -13.74 9.72
CA LEU A 606 4.87 -14.88 10.22
C LEU A 606 3.50 -14.92 9.57
N ALA A 607 2.83 -13.76 9.48
CA ALA A 607 1.51 -13.63 8.87
C ALA A 607 1.50 -14.14 7.41
N HIS A 608 2.57 -13.95 6.65
CA HIS A 608 2.67 -14.48 5.29
C HIS A 608 2.56 -16.02 5.28
N GLY A 609 3.26 -16.71 6.18
CA GLY A 609 3.21 -18.18 6.26
C GLY A 609 1.80 -18.68 6.55
N VAL A 610 1.14 -18.08 7.54
CA VAL A 610 -0.23 -18.43 7.94
C VAL A 610 -1.24 -18.10 6.85
N LEU A 611 -1.21 -16.88 6.31
CA LEU A 611 -2.15 -16.44 5.26
C LEU A 611 -1.94 -17.21 3.94
N SER A 612 -0.69 -17.54 3.60
CA SER A 612 -0.40 -18.34 2.42
C SER A 612 -0.97 -19.75 2.51
N ASP A 613 -1.04 -20.33 3.69
CA ASP A 613 -1.66 -21.63 3.93
C ASP A 613 -3.18 -21.49 3.92
N LEU A 614 -3.76 -20.62 4.74
CA LEU A 614 -5.21 -20.44 4.86
C LEU A 614 -5.91 -19.98 3.56
N LEU A 615 -5.19 -19.27 2.69
CA LEU A 615 -5.69 -18.86 1.37
C LEU A 615 -5.27 -19.82 0.26
N SER A 616 -4.57 -20.92 0.55
CA SER A 616 -4.10 -21.87 -0.45
C SER A 616 -5.25 -22.75 -0.97
N ALA A 617 -5.14 -23.17 -2.23
CA ALA A 617 -6.05 -24.18 -2.80
C ALA A 617 -5.83 -25.58 -2.21
N THR A 618 -4.64 -25.86 -1.66
CA THR A 618 -4.20 -27.17 -1.16
C THR A 618 -3.77 -27.13 0.31
N GLY A 619 -3.94 -26.01 1.00
CA GLY A 619 -3.63 -25.83 2.41
C GLY A 619 -4.85 -25.96 3.30
N ASN A 620 -4.71 -25.45 4.53
CA ASN A 620 -5.84 -25.42 5.46
C ASN A 620 -6.89 -24.37 5.06
N ASN A 621 -8.14 -24.67 5.30
CA ASN A 621 -9.28 -23.76 5.11
C ASN A 621 -9.93 -23.42 6.43
N MET A 622 -10.56 -22.26 6.50
CA MET A 622 -11.53 -21.97 7.54
C MET A 622 -12.91 -22.40 7.10
N ASP A 623 -13.67 -22.97 8.02
CA ASP A 623 -15.02 -23.45 7.78
C ASP A 623 -15.94 -23.21 8.99
N ILE A 624 -17.23 -23.18 8.74
CA ILE A 624 -18.26 -23.01 9.75
C ILE A 624 -19.10 -24.27 9.79
N THR A 625 -19.17 -24.95 10.95
CA THR A 625 -19.81 -26.25 11.08
C THR A 625 -20.60 -26.34 12.37
N PHE A 626 -21.48 -27.35 12.49
CA PHE A 626 -22.24 -27.59 13.68
C PHE A 626 -21.51 -28.54 14.64
N LEU A 627 -21.62 -28.29 15.93
CA LEU A 627 -21.02 -29.16 16.94
C LEU A 627 -21.60 -30.59 16.87
N GLN A 628 -22.84 -30.73 16.41
CA GLN A 628 -23.52 -32.04 16.26
C GLN A 628 -22.77 -32.94 15.28
N ASP A 629 -22.12 -32.40 14.26
CA ASP A 629 -21.38 -33.17 13.24
C ASP A 629 -20.24 -33.99 13.86
N TYR A 630 -19.66 -33.48 14.97
CA TYR A 630 -18.58 -34.15 15.70
C TYR A 630 -19.06 -35.12 16.79
N LEU A 631 -20.35 -35.07 17.15
CA LEU A 631 -20.93 -35.92 18.17
C LEU A 631 -21.56 -37.19 17.59
N GLY A 632 -21.82 -37.21 16.29
CA GLY A 632 -22.53 -38.30 15.64
C GLY A 632 -23.92 -38.53 16.28
N LYS A 633 -24.16 -39.72 16.83
CA LYS A 633 -25.43 -40.05 17.47
C LYS A 633 -25.56 -39.63 18.95
N GLN A 634 -24.52 -38.96 19.50
CA GLN A 634 -24.58 -38.49 20.89
C GLN A 634 -25.43 -37.22 20.99
N PRO A 635 -26.19 -37.04 22.08
CA PRO A 635 -26.95 -35.82 22.26
C PRO A 635 -26.00 -34.63 22.50
N LEU A 636 -26.42 -33.46 22.03
CA LEU A 636 -25.73 -32.21 22.31
C LEU A 636 -25.63 -31.98 23.82
N PRO A 637 -24.44 -31.64 24.34
CA PRO A 637 -24.29 -31.28 25.75
C PRO A 637 -25.03 -29.97 26.03
N THR A 638 -25.80 -29.94 27.14
CA THR A 638 -26.54 -28.74 27.53
C THR A 638 -25.63 -27.58 27.95
N GLN A 639 -24.44 -27.91 28.42
CA GLN A 639 -23.38 -26.98 28.76
C GLN A 639 -22.01 -27.52 28.37
N ILE A 640 -21.22 -26.73 27.73
CA ILE A 640 -19.83 -27.07 27.28
C ILE A 640 -18.93 -25.84 27.32
N THR A 641 -17.67 -26.08 27.60
CA THR A 641 -16.62 -25.03 27.56
C THR A 641 -15.94 -24.99 26.20
N PHE A 642 -15.31 -23.84 25.87
CA PHE A 642 -14.56 -23.72 24.60
C PHE A 642 -13.42 -24.74 24.52
N VAL A 643 -12.71 -24.95 25.61
CA VAL A 643 -11.59 -25.93 25.67
C VAL A 643 -12.09 -27.33 25.39
N GLU A 644 -13.27 -27.73 25.93
CA GLU A 644 -13.88 -29.03 25.68
C GLU A 644 -14.26 -29.19 24.20
N VAL A 645 -14.85 -28.14 23.58
CA VAL A 645 -15.18 -28.12 22.14
C VAL A 645 -13.92 -28.26 21.30
N ALA A 646 -12.91 -27.42 21.55
CA ALA A 646 -11.66 -27.42 20.79
C ALA A 646 -10.96 -28.79 20.83
N ALA A 647 -10.86 -29.36 22.01
CA ALA A 647 -10.25 -30.69 22.18
C ALA A 647 -11.06 -31.81 21.53
N MET A 648 -12.40 -31.74 21.60
CA MET A 648 -13.30 -32.74 20.99
C MET A 648 -13.20 -32.73 19.47
N VAL A 649 -13.25 -31.55 18.87
CA VAL A 649 -13.15 -31.37 17.42
C VAL A 649 -11.79 -31.83 16.92
N ASN A 650 -10.71 -31.38 17.58
CA ASN A 650 -9.36 -31.81 17.23
C ASN A 650 -9.18 -33.31 17.29
N ARG A 651 -9.76 -33.96 18.30
CA ARG A 651 -9.74 -35.41 18.43
C ARG A 651 -10.54 -36.15 17.37
N ALA A 652 -11.76 -35.67 17.11
CA ALA A 652 -12.72 -36.35 16.22
C ALA A 652 -12.26 -36.22 14.74
N ALA A 653 -11.83 -35.04 14.33
CA ALA A 653 -11.60 -34.70 12.93
C ALA A 653 -10.21 -34.08 12.63
N GLN A 654 -9.32 -33.94 13.62
CA GLN A 654 -8.02 -33.26 13.45
C GLN A 654 -8.17 -31.83 12.92
N GLN A 655 -9.11 -31.09 13.48
CA GLN A 655 -9.38 -29.69 13.13
C GLN A 655 -9.13 -28.78 14.34
N VAL A 656 -8.82 -27.52 14.09
CA VAL A 656 -8.59 -26.54 15.14
C VAL A 656 -9.76 -25.58 15.23
N VAL A 657 -10.40 -25.52 16.40
CA VAL A 657 -11.48 -24.55 16.67
C VAL A 657 -10.88 -23.22 17.05
N ILE A 658 -11.20 -22.17 16.30
CA ILE A 658 -10.74 -20.80 16.57
C ILE A 658 -11.82 -19.90 17.17
N GLY A 659 -13.09 -20.28 17.05
CA GLY A 659 -14.20 -19.49 17.54
C GLY A 659 -15.53 -20.22 17.47
N TRP A 660 -16.57 -19.50 17.84
CA TRP A 660 -17.95 -19.98 17.79
C TRP A 660 -18.95 -18.84 17.55
N SER A 661 -20.19 -19.18 17.25
CA SER A 661 -21.28 -18.22 17.20
C SER A 661 -21.88 -18.01 18.58
N GLU A 662 -22.23 -16.76 18.93
CA GLU A 662 -23.00 -16.37 20.10
C GLU A 662 -24.20 -15.52 19.69
N ARG A 663 -25.22 -15.45 20.56
CA ARG A 663 -26.32 -14.51 20.35
C ARG A 663 -26.06 -13.26 21.18
N ASN A 664 -26.12 -12.08 20.53
CA ASN A 664 -26.03 -10.79 21.22
C ASN A 664 -27.33 -10.51 22.04
N GLU A 665 -27.36 -9.40 22.75
CA GLU A 665 -28.52 -8.97 23.56
C GLU A 665 -29.78 -8.75 22.73
N GLU A 666 -29.63 -8.48 21.43
CA GLU A 666 -30.73 -8.31 20.46
C GLU A 666 -31.20 -9.63 19.86
N GLY A 667 -30.53 -10.74 20.21
CA GLY A 667 -30.85 -12.10 19.73
C GLY A 667 -30.24 -12.42 18.35
N GLU A 668 -29.41 -11.54 17.81
CA GLU A 668 -28.69 -11.76 16.56
C GLU A 668 -27.45 -12.65 16.78
N GLN A 669 -27.17 -13.52 15.80
CA GLN A 669 -25.99 -14.36 15.81
C GLN A 669 -24.75 -13.53 15.50
N VAL A 670 -23.76 -13.51 16.41
CA VAL A 670 -22.48 -12.88 16.27
C VAL A 670 -21.36 -13.90 16.37
N TRP A 671 -20.25 -13.64 15.70
CA TRP A 671 -19.09 -14.53 15.70
C TRP A 671 -18.08 -14.04 16.74
N VAL A 672 -17.60 -14.95 17.57
CA VAL A 672 -16.58 -14.68 18.58
C VAL A 672 -15.38 -15.56 18.25
N VAL A 673 -14.32 -14.93 17.79
CA VAL A 673 -13.01 -15.54 17.59
C VAL A 673 -12.25 -15.45 18.91
N ASN A 674 -11.43 -16.41 19.26
CA ASN A 674 -10.62 -16.48 20.49
C ASN A 674 -11.40 -16.08 21.76
N PRO A 675 -12.45 -16.82 22.17
CA PRO A 675 -13.28 -16.42 23.32
C PRO A 675 -12.46 -16.20 24.58
N LYS A 676 -12.69 -15.07 25.29
CA LYS A 676 -11.89 -14.65 26.46
C LYS A 676 -12.02 -15.61 27.67
N ASN A 677 -13.15 -16.30 27.85
CA ASN A 677 -13.42 -17.18 29.00
C ASN A 677 -13.57 -18.64 28.57
N LYS A 678 -12.46 -19.28 28.19
CA LYS A 678 -12.44 -20.61 27.57
C LYS A 678 -12.92 -21.76 28.48
N VAL A 679 -12.85 -21.57 29.80
CA VAL A 679 -13.31 -22.59 30.80
C VAL A 679 -14.70 -22.32 31.35
N ARG A 680 -15.35 -21.22 30.98
CA ARG A 680 -16.73 -20.93 31.40
C ARG A 680 -17.69 -21.83 30.62
N PRO A 681 -18.51 -22.67 31.29
CA PRO A 681 -19.53 -23.44 30.62
C PRO A 681 -20.57 -22.52 29.98
N ARG A 682 -20.90 -22.80 28.73
CA ARG A 682 -21.91 -22.08 27.95
C ARG A 682 -23.08 -23.05 27.65
N ALA A 683 -24.29 -22.52 27.66
CA ALA A 683 -25.44 -23.25 27.11
C ALA A 683 -25.27 -23.39 25.59
N TRP A 684 -25.52 -24.59 25.08
CA TRP A 684 -25.35 -24.91 23.65
C TRP A 684 -26.68 -25.34 23.05
N THR A 685 -26.97 -24.86 21.85
CA THR A 685 -28.18 -25.17 21.08
C THR A 685 -27.82 -25.81 19.74
N ALA A 686 -28.79 -26.43 19.07
CA ALA A 686 -28.57 -27.02 17.75
C ALA A 686 -28.28 -25.99 16.63
N GLU A 687 -28.57 -24.71 16.88
CA GLU A 687 -28.33 -23.63 15.93
C GLU A 687 -26.94 -23.00 16.08
N ASP A 688 -26.24 -23.32 17.18
CA ASP A 688 -24.88 -22.77 17.43
C ASP A 688 -23.87 -23.46 16.52
N LYS A 689 -23.01 -22.65 15.95
CA LYS A 689 -21.96 -23.08 15.03
C LYS A 689 -20.58 -22.82 15.61
N ILE A 690 -19.58 -23.54 15.16
CA ILE A 690 -18.18 -23.38 15.49
C ILE A 690 -17.40 -22.99 14.23
N VAL A 691 -16.31 -22.28 14.44
CA VAL A 691 -15.35 -21.89 13.40
C VAL A 691 -14.12 -22.76 13.52
N VAL A 692 -13.80 -23.48 12.47
CA VAL A 692 -12.69 -24.44 12.45
C VAL A 692 -11.68 -24.14 11.36
N ILE A 693 -10.43 -24.49 11.62
CA ILE A 693 -9.39 -24.63 10.60
C ILE A 693 -9.25 -26.14 10.32
N LYS A 694 -9.41 -26.51 9.06
CA LYS A 694 -9.33 -27.91 8.60
C LYS A 694 -8.43 -28.04 7.38
N ASP A 695 -7.83 -29.21 7.19
CA ASP A 695 -7.14 -29.59 5.97
C ASP A 695 -8.14 -29.75 4.82
N VAL A 696 -7.71 -29.43 3.58
CA VAL A 696 -8.59 -29.46 2.39
C VAL A 696 -8.69 -30.85 1.80
#